data_1799e20109d0b88520d6b87ea4950e29
#
_entry.id   1799e20109d0b88520d6b87ea4950e29
#
_cell.length_a   1.000
_cell.length_b   1.000
_cell.length_c   1.000
_cell.angle_alpha   90.00
_cell.angle_beta   90.00
_cell.angle_gamma   90.00
#
_symmetry.space_group_name_H-M   'P 1'
#
loop_
_entity.id
_entity.type
_entity.pdbx_description
1 polymer ?
#
loop_
_entity_poly.entity_id
_entity_poly.type
_entity_poly.pdbx_seq_one_letter_code
_entity_poly.pdbx_strand_id
1 'polypeptide(L)'
;MILHSIETPADVKGLSYEELDELCSEIRSFIVDTVTTTGGHLGSNLGAVELTLALHRVFDSPRDVVLWDTGHQAYVHKLLTGRRYGFKNLRSAGGMSGYPNRSESEHDWIENSHASTALSYAHGIASGFAVRGVGADRRVVAVVGDGALTGGMAYEALNNLGHSRRKVVIVLNDNGRSYAPTVSQLSQSLTTLRLNPTYTAARERLRLRLRELPAFGELAYSSVHSLTSALRDMVSPHTFFEALGVRYAGPIDGHDIEHMEQAFTHAAEWDGPIVVHVLTQKGRGYAPAEEDEVQRLHDVKATPPVALENTVGSSAGLAVGGSAGSDSGGVASPGSVPESAAVDEAVPRAATYTDAFSRALLAVAEEDPRIVALTAAMPGPTGLLAFQARYPDRFFDVGIAEQHEATSAAGMAMAGLRPVVAVYSTFFSRAFDQANLDVGLHGCPVVFVLDRAGITGDDGPSHHGVLDMALALSIPGLTVFAPSTAEEVEPMLRAALALPGPSTIRLPKTAPRHGAPGDVGGALEARQLRRGDSSVCFLGVGKLVGPCLDAAAELAAEGIDATVWDVRVVSPPDVAMLADAARHSLVVTAEDGVRHGGAGAFLIDAMAAQVESDGLAVPRTRVLGIPRQFLAQGKADDILASLGLDAAGIAESVRRAGIVPAVAPTPTSAADTDPPR
;
A
#
# COMPACT_ATOMS: atom_id res chain seq x y z
N MET A 1 -25.60 -17.53 17.81
CA MET A 1 -24.54 -16.97 16.91
C MET A 1 -24.47 -17.82 15.66
N ILE A 2 -25.01 -17.30 14.58
CA ILE A 2 -25.13 -17.95 13.26
C ILE A 2 -23.74 -18.09 12.61
N LEU A 3 -22.86 -17.09 12.76
CA LEU A 3 -21.50 -17.09 12.17
C LEU A 3 -20.68 -18.33 12.56
N HIS A 4 -20.94 -18.91 13.72
CA HIS A 4 -20.21 -20.11 14.18
C HIS A 4 -20.60 -21.38 13.41
N SER A 5 -21.78 -21.43 12.79
CA SER A 5 -22.24 -22.56 12.00
C SER A 5 -21.90 -22.44 10.51
N ILE A 6 -21.31 -21.32 10.08
CA ILE A 6 -20.89 -21.12 8.68
C ILE A 6 -19.48 -21.71 8.48
N GLU A 7 -19.39 -22.78 7.73
CA GLU A 7 -18.13 -23.44 7.33
C GLU A 7 -17.91 -23.33 5.80
N THR A 8 -18.98 -23.23 5.04
CA THR A 8 -18.95 -23.14 3.57
C THR A 8 -19.92 -22.11 3.04
N PRO A 9 -19.73 -21.58 1.82
CA PRO A 9 -20.72 -20.70 1.19
C PRO A 9 -22.12 -21.31 1.05
N ALA A 10 -22.24 -22.64 1.04
CA ALA A 10 -23.55 -23.31 0.96
C ALA A 10 -24.40 -23.07 2.21
N ASP A 11 -23.79 -22.87 3.36
CA ASP A 11 -24.49 -22.72 4.64
C ASP A 11 -25.31 -21.42 4.70
N VAL A 12 -24.96 -20.39 3.93
CA VAL A 12 -25.73 -19.13 3.88
C VAL A 12 -26.94 -19.20 2.94
N LYS A 13 -27.01 -20.21 2.03
CA LYS A 13 -28.08 -20.30 1.04
C LYS A 13 -29.45 -20.62 1.64
N GLY A 14 -29.48 -21.32 2.77
CA GLY A 14 -30.70 -21.74 3.45
C GLY A 14 -31.23 -20.76 4.49
N LEU A 15 -30.50 -19.69 4.81
CA LEU A 15 -30.87 -18.73 5.85
C LEU A 15 -32.02 -17.83 5.37
N SER A 16 -32.96 -17.52 6.29
CA SER A 16 -33.97 -16.47 6.09
C SER A 16 -33.32 -15.07 6.08
N TYR A 17 -34.02 -14.07 5.59
CA TYR A 17 -33.51 -12.68 5.58
C TYR A 17 -33.31 -12.13 7.00
N GLU A 18 -34.16 -12.54 7.97
CA GLU A 18 -33.97 -12.18 9.38
C GLU A 18 -32.68 -12.79 9.96
N GLU A 19 -32.40 -14.07 9.64
CA GLU A 19 -31.13 -14.71 10.04
C GLU A 19 -29.93 -14.08 9.33
N LEU A 20 -30.07 -13.62 8.09
CA LEU A 20 -29.00 -12.88 7.39
C LEU A 20 -28.73 -11.52 8.02
N ASP A 21 -29.73 -10.79 8.48
CA ASP A 21 -29.55 -9.52 9.20
C ASP A 21 -28.82 -9.72 10.52
N GLU A 22 -29.15 -10.79 11.26
CA GLU A 22 -28.42 -11.19 12.46
C GLU A 22 -26.96 -11.56 12.13
N LEU A 23 -26.76 -12.36 11.08
CA LEU A 23 -25.41 -12.75 10.62
C LEU A 23 -24.58 -11.53 10.18
N CYS A 24 -25.17 -10.54 9.51
CA CYS A 24 -24.49 -9.29 9.15
C CYS A 24 -23.95 -8.57 10.39
N SER A 25 -24.76 -8.53 11.46
CA SER A 25 -24.39 -7.89 12.73
C SER A 25 -23.27 -8.67 13.42
N GLU A 26 -23.32 -10.01 13.44
CA GLU A 26 -22.30 -10.87 13.99
C GLU A 26 -20.96 -10.75 13.23
N ILE A 27 -21.00 -10.74 11.88
CA ILE A 27 -19.82 -10.55 11.03
C ILE A 27 -19.16 -9.20 11.30
N ARG A 28 -19.93 -8.11 11.39
CA ARG A 28 -19.38 -6.78 11.69
C ARG A 28 -18.69 -6.75 13.05
N SER A 29 -19.35 -7.26 14.10
CA SER A 29 -18.72 -7.34 15.43
C SER A 29 -17.43 -8.15 15.40
N PHE A 30 -17.45 -9.31 14.74
CA PHE A 30 -16.25 -10.16 14.61
C PHE A 30 -15.10 -9.46 13.90
N ILE A 31 -15.38 -8.76 12.78
CA ILE A 31 -14.35 -8.03 12.01
C ILE A 31 -13.80 -6.86 12.83
N VAL A 32 -14.65 -6.09 13.52
CA VAL A 32 -14.21 -4.98 14.37
C VAL A 32 -13.29 -5.50 15.48
N ASP A 33 -13.72 -6.51 16.24
CA ASP A 33 -12.95 -7.09 17.36
C ASP A 33 -11.60 -7.65 16.89
N THR A 34 -11.59 -8.30 15.74
CA THR A 34 -10.36 -8.90 15.18
C THR A 34 -9.42 -7.82 14.66
N VAL A 35 -9.88 -6.94 13.79
CA VAL A 35 -9.02 -5.96 13.09
C VAL A 35 -8.47 -4.90 14.05
N THR A 36 -9.22 -4.51 15.08
CA THR A 36 -8.68 -3.62 16.12
C THR A 36 -7.55 -4.25 16.92
N THR A 37 -7.52 -5.57 17.01
CA THR A 37 -6.47 -6.34 17.72
C THR A 37 -5.28 -6.65 16.81
N THR A 38 -5.53 -7.17 15.59
CA THR A 38 -4.48 -7.65 14.67
C THR A 38 -3.97 -6.58 13.71
N GLY A 39 -4.70 -5.49 13.53
CA GLY A 39 -4.54 -4.58 12.41
C GLY A 39 -5.20 -5.11 11.13
N GLY A 40 -5.41 -4.25 10.14
CA GLY A 40 -5.93 -4.62 8.83
C GLY A 40 -6.96 -3.64 8.26
N HIS A 41 -7.61 -4.05 7.17
CA HIS A 41 -8.60 -3.23 6.46
C HIS A 41 -9.97 -3.35 7.14
N LEU A 42 -10.48 -2.24 7.69
CA LEU A 42 -11.73 -2.26 8.46
C LEU A 42 -12.92 -1.71 7.67
N GLY A 43 -12.88 -0.42 7.33
CA GLY A 43 -14.05 0.27 6.77
C GLY A 43 -14.57 -0.33 5.47
N SER A 44 -13.69 -0.80 4.59
CA SER A 44 -14.07 -1.41 3.31
C SER A 44 -14.79 -2.75 3.51
N ASN A 45 -14.36 -3.54 4.49
CA ASN A 45 -14.99 -4.83 4.82
C ASN A 45 -16.36 -4.65 5.48
N LEU A 46 -16.49 -3.67 6.37
CA LEU A 46 -17.79 -3.37 7.01
C LEU A 46 -18.85 -2.92 6.00
N GLY A 47 -18.44 -2.25 4.92
CA GLY A 47 -19.33 -1.84 3.84
C GLY A 47 -19.74 -2.96 2.88
N ALA A 48 -18.96 -4.05 2.82
CA ALA A 48 -19.15 -5.13 1.85
C ALA A 48 -19.86 -6.38 2.42
N VAL A 49 -20.42 -6.33 3.64
CA VAL A 49 -20.99 -7.50 4.32
C VAL A 49 -22.19 -8.07 3.56
N GLU A 50 -23.24 -7.29 3.37
CA GLU A 50 -24.46 -7.73 2.67
C GLU A 50 -24.17 -8.09 1.21
N LEU A 51 -23.33 -7.30 0.54
CA LEU A 51 -22.86 -7.57 -0.82
C LEU A 51 -22.22 -8.96 -0.94
N THR A 52 -21.34 -9.32 -0.01
CA THR A 52 -20.64 -10.61 -0.04
C THR A 52 -21.58 -11.77 0.25
N LEU A 53 -22.53 -11.60 1.18
CA LEU A 53 -23.57 -12.59 1.46
C LEU A 53 -24.44 -12.83 0.22
N ALA A 54 -24.94 -11.77 -0.42
CA ALA A 54 -25.75 -11.88 -1.63
C ALA A 54 -25.00 -12.58 -2.77
N LEU A 55 -23.70 -12.29 -2.94
CA LEU A 55 -22.85 -12.98 -3.92
C LEU A 55 -22.78 -14.48 -3.67
N HIS A 56 -22.51 -14.91 -2.43
CA HIS A 56 -22.37 -16.33 -2.09
C HIS A 56 -23.70 -17.07 -2.05
N ARG A 57 -24.83 -16.37 -1.95
CA ARG A 57 -26.15 -16.98 -2.06
C ARG A 57 -26.54 -17.28 -3.51
N VAL A 58 -26.06 -16.45 -4.47
CA VAL A 58 -26.38 -16.63 -5.89
C VAL A 58 -25.33 -17.48 -6.62
N PHE A 59 -24.04 -17.23 -6.39
CA PHE A 59 -22.96 -17.89 -7.12
C PHE A 59 -22.33 -19.04 -6.32
N ASP A 60 -22.03 -20.14 -7.01
CA ASP A 60 -21.48 -21.38 -6.42
C ASP A 60 -19.96 -21.36 -6.42
N SER A 61 -19.33 -20.58 -5.53
CA SER A 61 -17.88 -20.62 -5.37
C SER A 61 -17.45 -21.94 -4.68
N PRO A 62 -16.36 -22.61 -5.13
CA PRO A 62 -15.35 -22.17 -6.12
C PRO A 62 -15.67 -22.57 -7.57
N ARG A 63 -16.80 -23.24 -7.84
CA ARG A 63 -17.21 -23.60 -9.20
C ARG A 63 -17.39 -22.34 -10.05
N ASP A 64 -18.18 -21.40 -9.57
CA ASP A 64 -18.22 -20.04 -10.09
C ASP A 64 -17.05 -19.24 -9.52
N VAL A 65 -16.43 -18.43 -10.36
CA VAL A 65 -15.23 -17.67 -10.00
C VAL A 65 -15.63 -16.31 -9.44
N VAL A 66 -15.25 -16.01 -8.21
CA VAL A 66 -15.43 -14.68 -7.61
C VAL A 66 -14.04 -14.03 -7.45
N LEU A 67 -13.85 -12.92 -8.14
CA LEU A 67 -12.60 -12.14 -8.14
C LEU A 67 -12.80 -10.84 -7.37
N TRP A 68 -11.84 -10.50 -6.53
CA TRP A 68 -11.86 -9.27 -5.75
C TRP A 68 -10.77 -8.34 -6.25
N ASP A 69 -11.14 -7.18 -6.82
CA ASP A 69 -10.16 -6.17 -7.22
C ASP A 69 -9.48 -5.58 -5.97
N THR A 70 -8.16 -5.45 -6.01
CA THR A 70 -7.34 -5.11 -4.83
C THR A 70 -7.46 -6.16 -3.71
N GLY A 71 -8.64 -6.69 -3.44
CA GLY A 71 -8.89 -7.75 -2.46
C GLY A 71 -8.91 -7.34 -0.99
N HIS A 72 -8.70 -6.07 -0.66
CA HIS A 72 -8.72 -5.55 0.71
C HIS A 72 -10.12 -5.58 1.37
N GLN A 73 -11.18 -5.84 0.61
CA GLN A 73 -12.58 -5.95 1.04
C GLN A 73 -13.06 -7.41 1.10
N ALA A 74 -12.15 -8.40 1.11
CA ALA A 74 -12.48 -9.82 0.99
C ALA A 74 -12.55 -10.57 2.34
N TYR A 75 -12.57 -9.88 3.49
CA TYR A 75 -12.60 -10.56 4.80
C TYR A 75 -13.90 -11.34 5.02
N VAL A 76 -15.03 -10.78 4.58
CA VAL A 76 -16.32 -11.48 4.64
C VAL A 76 -16.29 -12.74 3.76
N HIS A 77 -15.73 -12.66 2.56
CA HIS A 77 -15.50 -13.82 1.70
C HIS A 77 -14.66 -14.90 2.41
N LYS A 78 -13.58 -14.52 3.11
CA LYS A 78 -12.77 -15.45 3.89
C LYS A 78 -13.57 -16.09 5.04
N LEU A 79 -14.42 -15.32 5.72
CA LEU A 79 -15.30 -15.86 6.77
C LEU A 79 -16.27 -16.91 6.24
N LEU A 80 -16.94 -16.62 5.11
CA LEU A 80 -17.92 -17.51 4.49
C LEU A 80 -17.31 -18.74 3.82
N THR A 81 -16.01 -18.76 3.61
CA THR A 81 -15.26 -19.87 2.99
C THR A 81 -14.40 -20.65 4.02
N GLY A 82 -14.86 -20.73 5.28
CA GLY A 82 -14.33 -21.61 6.31
C GLY A 82 -13.06 -21.14 7.00
N ARG A 83 -12.62 -19.89 6.77
CA ARG A 83 -11.31 -19.39 7.29
C ARG A 83 -11.41 -18.57 8.58
N ARG A 84 -12.55 -18.60 9.28
CA ARG A 84 -12.79 -17.83 10.52
C ARG A 84 -11.67 -17.98 11.56
N TYR A 85 -11.17 -19.19 11.76
CA TYR A 85 -10.11 -19.47 12.75
C TYR A 85 -8.75 -18.82 12.40
N GLY A 86 -8.50 -18.53 11.13
CA GLY A 86 -7.29 -17.85 10.66
C GLY A 86 -7.19 -16.39 11.07
N PHE A 87 -8.32 -15.76 11.38
CA PHE A 87 -8.36 -14.33 11.68
C PHE A 87 -7.57 -13.92 12.92
N LYS A 88 -7.40 -14.80 13.90
CA LYS A 88 -6.54 -14.56 15.09
C LYS A 88 -5.08 -14.25 14.73
N ASN A 89 -4.63 -14.71 13.57
CA ASN A 89 -3.27 -14.50 13.05
C ASN A 89 -3.31 -13.75 11.70
N LEU A 90 -4.30 -12.90 11.51
CA LEU A 90 -4.45 -12.09 10.29
C LEU A 90 -3.20 -11.21 10.09
N ARG A 91 -2.63 -11.21 8.89
CA ARG A 91 -1.45 -10.43 8.48
C ARG A 91 -0.16 -10.75 9.26
N SER A 92 -0.16 -11.81 10.06
CA SER A 92 1.02 -12.27 10.80
C SER A 92 1.86 -13.26 9.98
N ALA A 93 3.12 -13.43 10.33
CA ALA A 93 4.00 -14.43 9.73
C ALA A 93 3.42 -15.84 9.92
N GLY A 94 3.29 -16.60 8.82
CA GLY A 94 2.65 -17.92 8.83
C GLY A 94 1.15 -17.92 9.13
N GLY A 95 0.53 -16.75 9.26
CA GLY A 95 -0.90 -16.55 9.45
C GLY A 95 -1.65 -16.29 8.15
N MET A 96 -2.91 -15.87 8.27
CA MET A 96 -3.78 -15.59 7.14
C MET A 96 -3.42 -14.24 6.49
N SER A 97 -3.38 -14.21 5.16
CA SER A 97 -3.16 -12.99 4.38
C SER A 97 -4.31 -11.97 4.55
N GLY A 98 -3.99 -10.69 4.50
CA GLY A 98 -4.98 -9.60 4.42
C GLY A 98 -5.68 -9.46 3.07
N TYR A 99 -5.31 -10.28 2.09
CA TYR A 99 -5.86 -10.33 0.73
C TYR A 99 -6.22 -11.76 0.35
N PRO A 100 -7.00 -12.02 -0.71
CA PRO A 100 -7.18 -13.36 -1.25
C PRO A 100 -5.83 -14.02 -1.51
N ASN A 101 -5.73 -15.32 -1.19
CA ASN A 101 -4.51 -16.09 -1.34
C ASN A 101 -4.82 -17.53 -1.76
N ARG A 102 -4.32 -17.91 -2.92
CA ARG A 102 -4.58 -19.22 -3.54
C ARG A 102 -4.04 -20.40 -2.73
N SER A 103 -3.04 -20.18 -1.91
CA SER A 103 -2.53 -21.22 -1.02
C SER A 103 -3.40 -21.42 0.21
N GLU A 104 -4.31 -20.48 0.54
CA GLU A 104 -5.22 -20.58 1.67
C GLU A 104 -6.53 -21.28 1.31
N SER A 105 -7.02 -21.09 0.08
CA SER A 105 -8.34 -21.60 -0.31
C SER A 105 -8.50 -21.72 -1.82
N GLU A 106 -9.23 -22.76 -2.26
CA GLU A 106 -9.65 -22.92 -3.66
C GLU A 106 -10.68 -21.87 -4.12
N HIS A 107 -11.29 -21.15 -3.19
CA HIS A 107 -12.18 -20.03 -3.48
C HIS A 107 -11.44 -18.79 -3.94
N ASP A 108 -10.13 -18.66 -3.68
CA ASP A 108 -9.29 -17.54 -4.05
C ASP A 108 -8.58 -17.80 -5.39
N TRP A 109 -9.04 -17.19 -6.47
CA TRP A 109 -8.51 -17.41 -7.82
C TRP A 109 -7.31 -16.54 -8.17
N ILE A 110 -7.18 -15.39 -7.54
CA ILE A 110 -6.09 -14.43 -7.79
C ILE A 110 -5.50 -13.91 -6.47
N GLU A 111 -4.24 -13.52 -6.50
CA GLU A 111 -3.50 -12.99 -5.34
C GLU A 111 -2.97 -11.57 -5.59
N ASN A 112 -3.53 -10.85 -6.54
CA ASN A 112 -3.04 -9.52 -6.90
C ASN A 112 -3.81 -8.43 -6.14
N SER A 113 -3.13 -7.68 -5.28
CA SER A 113 -3.68 -6.53 -4.55
C SER A 113 -3.44 -5.17 -5.22
N HIS A 114 -2.85 -5.14 -6.41
CA HIS A 114 -2.83 -3.94 -7.25
C HIS A 114 -4.19 -3.73 -7.90
N ALA A 115 -4.76 -2.54 -7.77
CA ALA A 115 -6.09 -2.21 -8.27
C ALA A 115 -6.20 -2.32 -9.81
N SER A 116 -7.42 -2.36 -10.31
CA SER A 116 -7.79 -2.35 -11.75
C SER A 116 -7.44 -3.62 -12.53
N THR A 117 -7.07 -4.72 -11.86
CA THR A 117 -6.62 -5.96 -12.53
C THR A 117 -7.72 -7.00 -12.66
N ALA A 118 -8.73 -7.00 -11.78
CA ALA A 118 -9.74 -8.07 -11.71
C ALA A 118 -10.54 -8.24 -12.99
N LEU A 119 -10.84 -7.17 -13.72
CA LEU A 119 -11.57 -7.22 -14.99
C LEU A 119 -10.77 -7.92 -16.10
N SER A 120 -9.45 -7.70 -16.15
CA SER A 120 -8.57 -8.40 -17.10
C SER A 120 -8.47 -9.89 -16.77
N TYR A 121 -8.36 -10.25 -15.50
CA TYR A 121 -8.45 -11.64 -15.06
C TYR A 121 -9.78 -12.26 -15.44
N ALA A 122 -10.90 -11.58 -15.18
CA ALA A 122 -12.24 -12.05 -15.52
C ALA A 122 -12.39 -12.30 -17.02
N HIS A 123 -11.92 -11.39 -17.87
CA HIS A 123 -11.90 -11.55 -19.32
C HIS A 123 -11.09 -12.79 -19.74
N GLY A 124 -9.88 -12.96 -19.19
CA GLY A 124 -9.00 -14.09 -19.48
C GLY A 124 -9.62 -15.43 -19.06
N ILE A 125 -10.17 -15.51 -17.84
CA ILE A 125 -10.81 -16.72 -17.30
C ILE A 125 -12.06 -17.08 -18.10
N ALA A 126 -12.95 -16.11 -18.38
CA ALA A 126 -14.15 -16.32 -19.17
C ALA A 126 -13.81 -16.77 -20.61
N SER A 127 -12.76 -16.21 -21.21
CA SER A 127 -12.25 -16.65 -22.51
C SER A 127 -11.69 -18.07 -22.45
N GLY A 128 -10.93 -18.41 -21.41
CA GLY A 128 -10.43 -19.75 -21.18
C GLY A 128 -11.56 -20.79 -21.02
N PHE A 129 -12.61 -20.44 -20.28
CA PHE A 129 -13.81 -21.29 -20.14
C PHE A 129 -14.53 -21.48 -21.47
N ALA A 130 -14.66 -20.45 -22.29
CA ALA A 130 -15.27 -20.53 -23.61
C ALA A 130 -14.48 -21.45 -24.53
N VAL A 131 -13.14 -21.33 -24.59
CA VAL A 131 -12.28 -22.21 -25.41
C VAL A 131 -12.38 -23.67 -24.97
N ARG A 132 -12.49 -23.90 -23.64
CA ARG A 132 -12.64 -25.26 -23.08
C ARG A 132 -14.06 -25.83 -23.18
N GLY A 133 -15.03 -25.06 -23.65
CA GLY A 133 -16.43 -25.48 -23.73
C GLY A 133 -17.15 -25.63 -22.38
N VAL A 134 -16.61 -25.08 -21.29
CA VAL A 134 -17.20 -25.15 -19.94
C VAL A 134 -17.86 -23.85 -19.49
N GLY A 135 -17.91 -22.85 -20.35
CA GLY A 135 -18.43 -21.50 -20.02
C GLY A 135 -19.96 -21.43 -19.86
N ALA A 136 -20.72 -22.45 -20.32
CA ALA A 136 -22.18 -22.49 -20.18
C ALA A 136 -22.61 -22.66 -18.70
N ASP A 137 -21.85 -23.45 -17.93
CA ASP A 137 -22.22 -23.89 -16.59
C ASP A 137 -21.46 -23.18 -15.48
N ARG A 138 -20.61 -22.22 -15.82
CA ARG A 138 -19.76 -21.48 -14.86
C ARG A 138 -19.90 -19.99 -15.07
N ARG A 139 -19.91 -19.25 -13.98
CA ARG A 139 -19.94 -17.78 -14.00
C ARG A 139 -18.60 -17.23 -13.56
N VAL A 140 -18.25 -16.06 -14.09
CA VAL A 140 -17.10 -15.26 -13.64
C VAL A 140 -17.66 -13.94 -13.14
N VAL A 141 -17.41 -13.65 -11.88
CA VAL A 141 -17.83 -12.45 -11.16
C VAL A 141 -16.60 -11.67 -10.76
N ALA A 142 -16.56 -10.38 -11.08
CA ALA A 142 -15.49 -9.48 -10.66
C ALA A 142 -16.07 -8.35 -9.80
N VAL A 143 -15.69 -8.31 -8.53
CA VAL A 143 -16.04 -7.23 -7.61
C VAL A 143 -14.98 -6.15 -7.71
N VAL A 144 -15.37 -4.96 -8.16
CA VAL A 144 -14.48 -3.83 -8.46
C VAL A 144 -14.96 -2.59 -7.71
N GLY A 145 -14.08 -1.96 -6.95
CA GLY A 145 -14.38 -0.67 -6.31
C GLY A 145 -14.40 0.48 -7.32
N ASP A 146 -15.15 1.53 -7.01
CA ASP A 146 -15.22 2.75 -7.82
C ASP A 146 -13.85 3.41 -8.04
N GLY A 147 -12.96 3.36 -7.03
CA GLY A 147 -11.57 3.79 -7.16
C GLY A 147 -10.78 2.98 -8.19
N ALA A 148 -10.96 1.67 -8.23
CA ALA A 148 -10.25 0.80 -9.18
C ALA A 148 -10.69 1.03 -10.64
N LEU A 149 -11.87 1.58 -10.89
CA LEU A 149 -12.29 1.99 -12.24
C LEU A 149 -11.57 3.23 -12.75
N THR A 150 -10.79 3.94 -11.94
CA THR A 150 -10.01 5.10 -12.40
C THR A 150 -8.74 4.70 -13.14
N GLY A 151 -8.28 3.46 -12.99
CA GLY A 151 -7.09 2.95 -13.66
C GLY A 151 -7.32 2.59 -15.13
N GLY A 152 -6.36 2.90 -16.00
CA GLY A 152 -6.42 2.67 -17.44
C GLY A 152 -6.70 1.21 -17.80
N MET A 153 -6.11 0.27 -17.07
CA MET A 153 -6.28 -1.16 -17.28
C MET A 153 -7.74 -1.64 -17.13
N ALA A 154 -8.55 -0.99 -16.26
CA ALA A 154 -9.97 -1.28 -16.15
C ALA A 154 -10.73 -0.89 -17.43
N TYR A 155 -10.39 0.26 -18.05
CA TYR A 155 -10.98 0.68 -19.33
C TYR A 155 -10.60 -0.24 -20.49
N GLU A 156 -9.35 -0.68 -20.55
CA GLU A 156 -8.87 -1.66 -21.52
C GLU A 156 -9.66 -2.97 -21.40
N ALA A 157 -9.85 -3.45 -20.17
CA ALA A 157 -10.60 -4.67 -19.89
C ALA A 157 -12.09 -4.53 -20.26
N LEU A 158 -12.74 -3.43 -19.90
CA LEU A 158 -14.14 -3.15 -20.27
C LEU A 158 -14.33 -3.13 -21.78
N ASN A 159 -13.45 -2.46 -22.52
CA ASN A 159 -13.48 -2.42 -23.98
C ASN A 159 -13.35 -3.83 -24.59
N ASN A 160 -12.44 -4.65 -24.08
CA ASN A 160 -12.24 -6.03 -24.55
C ASN A 160 -13.40 -6.96 -24.18
N LEU A 161 -13.97 -6.82 -22.97
CA LEU A 161 -15.16 -7.55 -22.54
C LEU A 161 -16.36 -7.26 -23.45
N GLY A 162 -16.62 -5.97 -23.74
CA GLY A 162 -17.70 -5.57 -24.62
C GLY A 162 -17.53 -6.10 -26.05
N HIS A 163 -16.30 -6.00 -26.61
CA HIS A 163 -15.99 -6.52 -27.94
C HIS A 163 -16.15 -8.05 -28.03
N SER A 164 -15.58 -8.78 -27.06
CA SER A 164 -15.59 -10.25 -27.06
C SER A 164 -16.91 -10.86 -26.58
N ARG A 165 -17.80 -10.06 -25.99
CA ARG A 165 -19.10 -10.47 -25.41
C ARG A 165 -18.98 -11.65 -24.43
N ARG A 166 -17.88 -11.72 -23.66
CA ARG A 166 -17.69 -12.77 -22.65
C ARG A 166 -18.67 -12.57 -21.50
N LYS A 167 -19.23 -13.68 -21.01
CA LYS A 167 -20.15 -13.68 -19.84
C LYS A 167 -19.36 -13.39 -18.57
N VAL A 168 -19.37 -12.15 -18.15
CA VAL A 168 -18.75 -11.67 -16.90
C VAL A 168 -19.75 -10.77 -16.18
N VAL A 169 -20.00 -11.06 -14.93
CA VAL A 169 -20.76 -10.20 -14.03
C VAL A 169 -19.76 -9.28 -13.31
N ILE A 170 -19.86 -8.00 -13.59
CA ILE A 170 -19.02 -6.97 -12.98
C ILE A 170 -19.84 -6.34 -11.87
N VAL A 171 -19.43 -6.53 -10.61
CA VAL A 171 -20.08 -5.91 -9.46
C VAL A 171 -19.30 -4.65 -9.11
N LEU A 172 -19.86 -3.51 -9.51
CA LEU A 172 -19.29 -2.20 -9.16
C LEU A 172 -19.73 -1.84 -7.75
N ASN A 173 -18.82 -2.02 -6.79
CA ASN A 173 -19.00 -1.62 -5.41
C ASN A 173 -18.65 -0.13 -5.25
N ASP A 174 -19.65 0.73 -5.32
CA ASP A 174 -19.50 2.19 -5.23
C ASP A 174 -19.77 2.66 -3.79
N ASN A 175 -18.70 3.07 -3.12
CA ASN A 175 -18.78 3.74 -1.82
C ASN A 175 -18.25 5.19 -1.88
N GLY A 176 -17.85 5.67 -3.06
CA GLY A 176 -17.39 7.04 -3.32
C GLY A 176 -15.99 7.35 -2.80
N ARG A 177 -15.24 6.34 -2.34
CA ARG A 177 -13.92 6.57 -1.73
C ARG A 177 -12.96 5.38 -1.89
N SER A 178 -11.68 5.73 -2.14
CA SER A 178 -10.53 4.86 -1.88
C SER A 178 -9.89 5.23 -0.53
N TYR A 179 -8.63 5.61 -0.47
CA TYR A 179 -8.04 6.32 0.68
C TYR A 179 -8.56 7.76 0.78
N ALA A 180 -8.86 8.37 -0.36
CA ALA A 180 -9.45 9.69 -0.51
C ALA A 180 -10.76 9.59 -1.30
N PRO A 181 -11.57 10.66 -1.39
CA PRO A 181 -12.70 10.72 -2.32
C PRO A 181 -12.26 10.37 -3.73
N THR A 182 -13.02 9.51 -4.43
CA THR A 182 -12.64 9.05 -5.77
C THR A 182 -12.69 10.19 -6.78
N VAL A 183 -11.57 10.45 -7.45
CA VAL A 183 -11.41 11.54 -8.42
C VAL A 183 -11.61 11.00 -9.83
N SER A 184 -12.80 11.15 -10.40
CA SER A 184 -13.07 10.94 -11.83
C SER A 184 -14.41 11.52 -12.24
N GLN A 185 -14.57 11.90 -13.53
CA GLN A 185 -15.86 12.33 -14.09
C GLN A 185 -16.88 11.18 -14.04
N LEU A 186 -16.46 9.96 -14.25
CA LEU A 186 -17.30 8.78 -14.10
C LEU A 186 -17.80 8.65 -12.66
N SER A 187 -16.91 8.77 -11.67
CA SER A 187 -17.27 8.74 -10.25
C SER A 187 -18.18 9.92 -9.86
N GLN A 188 -17.93 11.13 -10.39
CA GLN A 188 -18.83 12.28 -10.15
C GLN A 188 -20.21 12.04 -10.74
N SER A 189 -20.32 11.45 -11.92
CA SER A 189 -21.60 11.09 -12.54
C SER A 189 -22.33 10.02 -11.71
N LEU A 190 -21.60 9.04 -11.16
CA LEU A 190 -22.11 8.03 -10.23
C LEU A 190 -22.57 8.68 -8.91
N THR A 191 -21.79 9.61 -8.37
CA THR A 191 -22.08 10.34 -7.13
C THR A 191 -23.31 11.27 -7.29
N THR A 192 -23.48 11.90 -8.46
CA THR A 192 -24.65 12.73 -8.74
C THR A 192 -25.95 11.92 -8.71
N LEU A 193 -25.92 10.68 -9.19
CA LEU A 193 -27.04 9.73 -9.06
C LEU A 193 -27.30 9.36 -7.59
N ARG A 194 -26.24 9.13 -6.81
CA ARG A 194 -26.32 8.80 -5.38
C ARG A 194 -26.94 9.92 -4.55
N LEU A 195 -26.64 11.17 -4.86
CA LEU A 195 -27.09 12.34 -4.09
C LEU A 195 -28.42 12.95 -4.58
N ASN A 196 -29.02 12.44 -5.67
CA ASN A 196 -30.25 13.02 -6.24
C ASN A 196 -31.51 12.57 -5.43
N PRO A 197 -32.07 13.46 -4.58
CA PRO A 197 -33.24 13.12 -3.74
C PRO A 197 -34.48 12.80 -4.59
N THR A 198 -34.58 13.38 -5.79
CA THR A 198 -35.70 13.16 -6.71
C THR A 198 -35.66 11.77 -7.30
N TYR A 199 -34.47 11.24 -7.59
CA TYR A 199 -34.28 9.88 -8.09
C TYR A 199 -34.63 8.84 -7.02
N THR A 200 -34.12 8.99 -5.80
CA THR A 200 -34.41 8.11 -4.68
C THR A 200 -35.89 8.13 -4.28
N ALA A 201 -36.50 9.32 -4.23
CA ALA A 201 -37.93 9.47 -3.91
C ALA A 201 -38.86 8.97 -5.01
N ALA A 202 -38.52 9.17 -6.29
CA ALA A 202 -39.30 8.67 -7.43
C ALA A 202 -39.23 7.13 -7.50
N ARG A 203 -38.09 6.53 -7.20
CA ARG A 203 -37.88 5.08 -7.12
C ARG A 203 -38.71 4.46 -5.99
N GLU A 204 -38.69 5.07 -4.81
CA GLU A 204 -39.49 4.60 -3.65
C GLU A 204 -41.00 4.67 -3.93
N ARG A 205 -41.46 5.75 -4.54
CA ARG A 205 -42.88 5.89 -4.95
C ARG A 205 -43.30 4.90 -6.02
N LEU A 206 -42.40 4.59 -6.96
CA LEU A 206 -42.67 3.59 -8.01
C LEU A 206 -42.70 2.18 -7.42
N ARG A 207 -41.78 1.86 -6.48
CA ARG A 207 -41.73 0.61 -5.72
C ARG A 207 -43.03 0.36 -4.94
N LEU A 208 -43.51 1.38 -4.24
CA LEU A 208 -44.77 1.31 -3.48
C LEU A 208 -45.98 1.10 -4.40
N ARG A 209 -46.03 1.79 -5.57
CA ARG A 209 -47.14 1.63 -6.53
C ARG A 209 -47.10 0.30 -7.28
N LEU A 210 -45.93 -0.28 -7.53
CA LEU A 210 -45.80 -1.60 -8.20
C LEU A 210 -46.18 -2.75 -7.26
N ARG A 211 -46.08 -2.58 -5.91
CA ARG A 211 -46.59 -3.56 -4.94
C ARG A 211 -48.08 -3.57 -4.82
N GLU A 212 -48.78 -2.51 -5.22
CA GLU A 212 -50.23 -2.35 -5.09
C GLU A 212 -51.01 -2.73 -6.38
N LEU A 213 -50.36 -3.04 -7.50
CA LEU A 213 -51.02 -3.40 -8.75
C LEU A 213 -51.19 -4.92 -8.89
N PRO A 214 -52.41 -5.44 -8.99
CA PRO A 214 -52.63 -6.85 -9.33
C PRO A 214 -52.19 -7.10 -10.77
N ALA A 215 -51.57 -8.25 -10.99
CA ALA A 215 -50.98 -8.78 -12.22
C ALA A 215 -51.66 -8.31 -13.52
N PHE A 216 -51.17 -7.25 -14.13
CA PHE A 216 -51.47 -6.91 -15.51
C PHE A 216 -50.13 -6.80 -16.30
N GLY A 217 -50.05 -7.71 -17.26
CA GLY A 217 -49.03 -8.15 -18.11
C GLY A 217 -48.15 -7.14 -18.82
N GLU A 218 -47.26 -7.67 -19.59
CA GLU A 218 -46.13 -7.17 -20.39
C GLU A 218 -46.32 -5.83 -21.12
N LEU A 219 -47.55 -5.37 -21.37
CA LEU A 219 -47.85 -4.11 -22.08
C LEU A 219 -47.68 -2.84 -21.20
N ALA A 220 -47.87 -2.94 -19.88
CA ALA A 220 -47.61 -1.83 -18.98
C ALA A 220 -46.10 -1.64 -18.69
N TYR A 221 -45.34 -2.74 -18.73
CA TYR A 221 -43.90 -2.73 -18.51
C TYR A 221 -43.15 -1.99 -19.64
N SER A 222 -43.53 -2.17 -20.91
CA SER A 222 -42.90 -1.51 -22.05
C SER A 222 -43.13 0.02 -22.11
N SER A 223 -44.32 0.48 -21.69
CA SER A 223 -44.68 1.90 -21.74
C SER A 223 -44.05 2.70 -20.58
N VAL A 224 -43.94 2.10 -19.41
CA VAL A 224 -43.23 2.68 -18.26
C VAL A 224 -41.72 2.67 -18.49
N HIS A 225 -41.21 1.65 -19.19
CA HIS A 225 -39.80 1.57 -19.57
C HIS A 225 -39.38 2.67 -20.51
N SER A 226 -40.23 3.06 -21.47
CA SER A 226 -39.93 4.12 -22.46
C SER A 226 -39.96 5.53 -21.85
N LEU A 227 -40.82 5.80 -20.87
CA LEU A 227 -40.88 7.11 -20.20
C LEU A 227 -39.79 7.28 -19.15
N THR A 228 -39.42 6.18 -18.48
CA THR A 228 -38.29 6.18 -17.53
C THR A 228 -36.96 6.21 -18.25
N SER A 229 -36.84 5.65 -19.47
CA SER A 229 -35.63 5.76 -20.28
C SER A 229 -35.35 7.20 -20.73
N ALA A 230 -36.35 7.95 -21.18
CA ALA A 230 -36.19 9.35 -21.61
C ALA A 230 -35.78 10.31 -20.48
N LEU A 231 -36.26 10.10 -19.24
CA LEU A 231 -35.81 10.82 -18.05
C LEU A 231 -34.43 10.33 -17.53
N ARG A 232 -34.08 9.10 -17.86
CA ARG A 232 -32.83 8.43 -17.54
C ARG A 232 -31.67 8.91 -18.42
N ASP A 233 -31.95 9.26 -19.67
CA ASP A 233 -30.93 9.63 -20.68
C ASP A 233 -30.33 11.03 -20.47
N MET A 234 -30.86 11.85 -19.56
CA MET A 234 -30.33 13.19 -19.34
C MET A 234 -29.09 13.27 -18.45
N VAL A 235 -28.80 12.25 -17.57
CA VAL A 235 -27.59 12.21 -16.72
C VAL A 235 -27.34 10.78 -16.26
N SER A 236 -26.67 9.92 -17.04
CA SER A 236 -26.50 8.52 -16.55
C SER A 236 -25.19 7.83 -16.93
N PRO A 237 -24.52 7.16 -16.00
CA PRO A 237 -23.33 6.34 -16.22
C PRO A 237 -23.57 5.17 -17.18
N HIS A 238 -24.83 4.74 -17.39
CA HIS A 238 -25.15 3.62 -18.28
C HIS A 238 -24.68 3.85 -19.69
N THR A 239 -24.75 5.09 -20.21
CA THR A 239 -24.29 5.41 -21.58
C THR A 239 -22.82 5.11 -21.80
N PHE A 240 -21.97 5.26 -20.79
CA PHE A 240 -20.55 4.91 -20.87
C PHE A 240 -20.34 3.39 -21.04
N PHE A 241 -20.95 2.57 -20.17
CA PHE A 241 -20.80 1.11 -20.23
C PHE A 241 -21.45 0.54 -21.49
N GLU A 242 -22.64 1.02 -21.85
CA GLU A 242 -23.36 0.58 -23.03
C GLU A 242 -22.64 0.96 -24.34
N ALA A 243 -21.98 2.12 -24.39
CA ALA A 243 -21.13 2.52 -25.52
C ALA A 243 -19.93 1.58 -25.71
N LEU A 244 -19.44 0.97 -24.64
CA LEU A 244 -18.40 -0.06 -24.68
C LEU A 244 -18.96 -1.46 -24.97
N GLY A 245 -20.29 -1.64 -25.12
CA GLY A 245 -20.92 -2.95 -25.31
C GLY A 245 -21.10 -3.75 -24.03
N VAL A 246 -21.01 -3.13 -22.87
CA VAL A 246 -21.22 -3.71 -21.54
C VAL A 246 -22.58 -3.26 -21.02
N ARG A 247 -23.48 -4.20 -20.71
CA ARG A 247 -24.77 -3.84 -20.14
C ARG A 247 -24.63 -3.25 -18.74
N TYR A 248 -25.52 -2.33 -18.40
CA TYR A 248 -25.54 -1.72 -17.06
C TYR A 248 -26.88 -1.99 -16.37
N ALA A 249 -26.82 -2.36 -15.07
CA ALA A 249 -27.94 -2.53 -14.15
C ALA A 249 -27.66 -1.79 -12.85
N GLY A 250 -28.61 -1.04 -12.37
CA GLY A 250 -28.49 -0.29 -11.10
C GLY A 250 -28.76 1.21 -11.24
N PRO A 251 -28.39 2.03 -10.24
CA PRO A 251 -27.77 1.62 -8.97
C PRO A 251 -28.73 0.86 -8.04
N ILE A 252 -28.18 -0.06 -7.24
CA ILE A 252 -28.88 -0.92 -6.30
C ILE A 252 -28.37 -0.62 -4.89
N ASP A 253 -29.24 -0.69 -3.88
CA ASP A 253 -28.83 -0.58 -2.48
C ASP A 253 -28.00 -1.81 -2.10
N GLY A 254 -26.72 -1.61 -1.77
CA GLY A 254 -25.77 -2.64 -1.38
C GLY A 254 -25.97 -3.17 0.05
N HIS A 255 -27.00 -2.72 0.74
CA HIS A 255 -27.41 -3.20 2.05
C HIS A 255 -28.79 -3.87 2.04
N ASP A 256 -29.38 -4.08 0.86
CA ASP A 256 -30.62 -4.85 0.64
C ASP A 256 -30.26 -6.17 -0.05
N ILE A 257 -30.08 -7.24 0.76
CA ILE A 257 -29.65 -8.56 0.28
C ILE A 257 -30.65 -9.12 -0.73
N GLU A 258 -31.95 -9.05 -0.45
CA GLU A 258 -32.99 -9.59 -1.34
C GLU A 258 -32.94 -8.95 -2.74
N HIS A 259 -32.79 -7.64 -2.77
CA HIS A 259 -32.73 -6.91 -4.04
C HIS A 259 -31.44 -7.20 -4.82
N MET A 260 -30.31 -7.34 -4.11
CA MET A 260 -29.05 -7.75 -4.74
C MET A 260 -29.12 -9.17 -5.28
N GLU A 261 -29.72 -10.13 -4.56
CA GLU A 261 -29.90 -11.50 -5.05
C GLU A 261 -30.70 -11.55 -6.37
N GLN A 262 -31.80 -10.78 -6.44
CA GLN A 262 -32.59 -10.68 -7.66
C GLN A 262 -31.76 -10.13 -8.82
N ALA A 263 -30.98 -9.06 -8.58
CA ALA A 263 -30.16 -8.45 -9.60
C ALA A 263 -29.01 -9.37 -10.07
N PHE A 264 -28.34 -10.05 -9.14
CA PHE A 264 -27.26 -10.99 -9.47
C PHE A 264 -27.78 -12.23 -10.21
N THR A 265 -28.97 -12.73 -9.85
CA THR A 265 -29.62 -13.83 -10.58
C THR A 265 -29.88 -13.44 -12.03
N HIS A 266 -30.48 -12.28 -12.27
CA HIS A 266 -30.70 -11.77 -13.64
C HIS A 266 -29.38 -11.52 -14.39
N ALA A 267 -28.35 -11.01 -13.68
CA ALA A 267 -27.05 -10.80 -14.28
C ALA A 267 -26.35 -12.11 -14.65
N ALA A 268 -26.51 -13.16 -13.85
CA ALA A 268 -25.97 -14.49 -14.12
C ALA A 268 -26.58 -15.16 -15.37
N GLU A 269 -27.82 -14.82 -15.71
CA GLU A 269 -28.53 -15.30 -16.91
C GLU A 269 -28.19 -14.50 -18.17
N TRP A 270 -27.63 -13.30 -18.03
CA TRP A 270 -27.32 -12.42 -19.15
C TRP A 270 -26.26 -13.01 -20.08
N ASP A 271 -26.52 -12.91 -21.40
CA ASP A 271 -25.61 -13.43 -22.44
C ASP A 271 -24.59 -12.38 -22.90
N GLY A 272 -23.66 -12.03 -22.04
CA GLY A 272 -22.61 -11.06 -22.30
C GLY A 272 -22.07 -10.42 -21.01
N PRO A 273 -21.21 -9.41 -21.11
CA PRO A 273 -20.74 -8.68 -19.94
C PRO A 273 -21.84 -7.73 -19.42
N ILE A 274 -21.95 -7.68 -18.09
CA ILE A 274 -22.93 -6.83 -17.40
C ILE A 274 -22.34 -6.23 -16.15
N VAL A 275 -22.54 -4.92 -15.96
CA VAL A 275 -22.23 -4.20 -14.70
C VAL A 275 -23.48 -4.19 -13.84
N VAL A 276 -23.37 -4.68 -12.62
CA VAL A 276 -24.33 -4.46 -11.54
C VAL A 276 -23.75 -3.43 -10.60
N HIS A 277 -24.29 -2.22 -10.63
CA HIS A 277 -23.83 -1.10 -9.83
C HIS A 277 -24.50 -1.14 -8.46
N VAL A 278 -23.70 -1.29 -7.42
CA VAL A 278 -24.12 -1.47 -6.02
C VAL A 278 -23.59 -0.33 -5.18
N LEU A 279 -24.48 0.39 -4.50
CA LEU A 279 -24.13 1.49 -3.59
C LEU A 279 -23.93 0.97 -2.19
N THR A 280 -22.72 1.11 -1.63
CA THR A 280 -22.40 0.70 -0.26
C THR A 280 -21.95 1.87 0.60
N GLN A 281 -21.92 1.66 1.91
CA GLN A 281 -21.42 2.64 2.88
C GLN A 281 -20.17 2.10 3.56
N LYS A 282 -19.02 2.72 3.28
CA LYS A 282 -17.75 2.37 3.93
C LYS A 282 -17.81 2.63 5.44
N GLY A 283 -17.45 1.65 6.26
CA GLY A 283 -17.49 1.75 7.73
C GLY A 283 -18.84 1.46 8.37
N ARG A 284 -19.85 1.02 7.61
CA ARG A 284 -21.23 0.81 8.07
C ARG A 284 -21.33 -0.03 9.34
N GLY A 285 -22.11 0.47 10.30
CA GLY A 285 -22.41 -0.21 11.56
C GLY A 285 -21.32 -0.08 12.62
N TYR A 286 -20.30 0.77 12.38
CA TYR A 286 -19.26 1.07 13.35
C TYR A 286 -19.02 2.58 13.42
N ALA A 287 -19.59 3.25 14.42
CA ALA A 287 -19.58 4.71 14.55
C ALA A 287 -18.19 5.35 14.37
N PRO A 288 -17.07 4.83 14.94
CA PRO A 288 -15.75 5.42 14.71
C PRO A 288 -15.30 5.41 13.24
N ALA A 289 -15.73 4.40 12.45
CA ALA A 289 -15.43 4.37 11.02
C ALA A 289 -16.37 5.27 10.22
N GLU A 290 -17.64 5.38 10.62
CA GLU A 290 -18.60 6.27 9.97
C GLU A 290 -18.31 7.75 10.22
N GLU A 291 -17.69 8.09 11.35
CA GLU A 291 -17.32 9.44 11.76
C GLU A 291 -15.92 9.86 11.25
N ASP A 292 -15.04 8.92 10.88
CA ASP A 292 -13.74 9.24 10.30
C ASP A 292 -13.88 9.85 8.90
N GLU A 293 -13.80 11.17 8.81
CA GLU A 293 -13.93 11.92 7.55
C GLU A 293 -12.74 11.74 6.62
N VAL A 294 -11.58 11.29 7.13
CA VAL A 294 -10.33 11.21 6.35
C VAL A 294 -10.29 9.92 5.54
N GLN A 295 -10.35 8.75 6.19
CA GLN A 295 -10.15 7.45 5.53
C GLN A 295 -11.27 6.44 5.78
N ARG A 296 -12.24 6.74 6.65
CA ARG A 296 -13.28 5.79 7.08
C ARG A 296 -12.68 4.52 7.67
N LEU A 297 -11.59 4.66 8.42
CA LEU A 297 -10.76 3.56 8.95
C LEU A 297 -10.40 2.52 7.86
N HIS A 298 -9.88 3.00 6.74
CA HIS A 298 -9.49 2.13 5.62
C HIS A 298 -8.50 1.06 6.06
N ASP A 299 -7.44 1.47 6.78
CA ASP A 299 -6.42 0.58 7.40
C ASP A 299 -6.27 0.94 8.87
N VAL A 300 -6.32 -0.06 9.75
CA VAL A 300 -6.20 0.07 11.20
C VAL A 300 -4.92 -0.61 11.65
N LYS A 301 -4.12 0.09 12.46
CA LYS A 301 -2.93 -0.50 13.09
C LYS A 301 -3.36 -1.34 14.31
N ALA A 302 -2.66 -2.46 14.53
CA ALA A 302 -2.85 -3.28 15.72
C ALA A 302 -2.66 -2.43 17.00
N THR A 303 -3.59 -2.55 17.94
CA THR A 303 -3.40 -2.00 19.29
C THR A 303 -2.67 -3.05 20.10
N PRO A 304 -1.45 -2.77 20.64
CA PRO A 304 -0.79 -3.73 21.53
C PRO A 304 -1.71 -4.07 22.70
N PRO A 305 -1.80 -5.34 23.13
CA PRO A 305 -2.52 -5.68 24.35
C PRO A 305 -1.92 -4.86 25.50
N VAL A 306 -2.78 -4.12 26.21
CA VAL A 306 -2.37 -3.44 27.44
C VAL A 306 -1.82 -4.51 28.37
N ALA A 307 -0.52 -4.46 28.66
CA ALA A 307 0.07 -5.32 29.66
C ALA A 307 -0.66 -5.04 30.98
N LEU A 308 -1.47 -5.99 31.44
CA LEU A 308 -1.99 -5.98 32.80
C LEU A 308 -0.76 -6.13 33.71
N GLU A 309 -0.22 -5.01 34.20
CA GLU A 309 0.70 -5.04 35.31
C GLU A 309 0.00 -5.72 36.45
N ASN A 310 0.46 -6.94 36.77
CA ASN A 310 0.13 -7.66 37.99
C ASN A 310 0.65 -6.86 39.18
N THR A 311 -0.12 -5.91 39.67
CA THR A 311 0.04 -5.39 41.01
C THR A 311 -0.43 -6.46 41.99
N VAL A 312 0.46 -7.42 42.28
CA VAL A 312 0.33 -8.28 43.43
C VAL A 312 0.51 -7.40 44.67
N GLY A 313 -0.54 -7.38 45.47
CA GLY A 313 -0.73 -6.51 46.59
C GLY A 313 0.32 -6.52 47.66
N SER A 314 0.43 -5.40 48.31
CA SER A 314 0.85 -5.30 49.70
C SER A 314 -0.31 -4.69 50.49
N SER A 315 -0.87 -5.52 51.37
CA SER A 315 -1.88 -5.17 52.34
C SER A 315 -1.29 -4.33 53.46
N ALA A 316 -1.84 -3.15 53.71
CA ALA A 316 -1.81 -2.56 55.06
C ALA A 316 -2.96 -1.53 55.22
N GLY A 317 -3.97 -1.88 55.99
CA GLY A 317 -4.48 -1.22 57.17
C GLY A 317 -5.34 0.03 57.06
N LEU A 318 -6.64 -0.19 57.17
CA LEU A 318 -7.62 0.52 58.02
C LEU A 318 -7.48 2.05 58.26
N ALA A 319 -8.54 2.82 57.85
CA ALA A 319 -9.33 3.56 58.85
C ALA A 319 -10.65 4.08 58.25
N VAL A 320 -11.68 3.87 59.02
CA VAL A 320 -13.11 4.28 58.83
C VAL A 320 -13.31 5.75 59.19
N GLY A 321 -14.21 6.45 58.49
CA GLY A 321 -14.69 7.74 58.92
C GLY A 321 -15.74 8.30 57.97
N GLY A 322 -17.03 8.09 58.33
CA GLY A 322 -18.15 8.59 57.57
C GLY A 322 -18.52 10.02 57.95
N SER A 323 -19.30 10.65 57.11
CA SER A 323 -20.56 11.29 57.50
C SER A 323 -21.26 11.94 56.30
N ALA A 324 -22.57 11.84 56.36
CA ALA A 324 -23.54 12.34 55.40
C ALA A 324 -23.74 13.86 55.49
N GLY A 325 -24.25 14.47 54.42
CA GLY A 325 -24.78 15.83 54.41
C GLY A 325 -25.45 16.15 53.08
N SER A 326 -26.77 16.18 53.11
CA SER A 326 -27.71 16.67 52.09
C SER A 326 -27.63 18.19 51.90
N ASP A 327 -27.81 18.76 50.71
CA ASP A 327 -29.03 19.47 50.30
C ASP A 327 -28.83 20.40 49.09
N SER A 328 -29.85 20.41 48.25
CA SER A 328 -30.48 21.52 47.51
C SER A 328 -29.72 22.44 46.56
N GLY A 329 -30.09 22.36 45.28
CA GLY A 329 -30.74 23.44 44.51
C GLY A 329 -29.91 24.66 44.08
N GLY A 330 -29.81 24.85 42.79
CA GLY A 330 -29.41 26.16 42.23
C GLY A 330 -29.13 26.14 40.72
N VAL A 331 -30.13 26.59 39.95
CA VAL A 331 -29.99 26.90 38.52
C VAL A 331 -29.13 28.16 38.36
N ALA A 332 -28.09 28.13 37.54
CA ALA A 332 -27.47 29.32 36.99
C ALA A 332 -26.83 29.05 35.60
N SER A 333 -27.03 30.03 34.72
CA SER A 333 -26.72 30.13 33.29
C SER A 333 -25.23 30.11 32.93
N PRO A 334 -24.86 30.07 31.60
CA PRO A 334 -23.58 29.65 31.10
C PRO A 334 -22.56 30.77 31.10
N GLY A 335 -21.36 30.49 31.56
CA GLY A 335 -20.26 31.39 31.46
C GLY A 335 -18.92 30.71 31.74
N SER A 336 -17.96 30.97 30.85
CA SER A 336 -16.51 30.70 30.93
C SER A 336 -16.05 29.25 30.86
N VAL A 337 -15.37 29.00 29.74
CA VAL A 337 -14.43 27.90 29.48
C VAL A 337 -13.32 27.93 30.52
N PRO A 338 -13.00 26.87 31.24
CA PRO A 338 -11.76 26.79 32.00
C PRO A 338 -10.60 26.45 31.04
N GLU A 339 -9.67 27.33 30.97
CA GLU A 339 -8.33 27.14 30.43
C GLU A 339 -7.56 26.11 31.28
N SER A 340 -6.73 25.31 30.61
CA SER A 340 -5.76 24.34 31.16
C SER A 340 -6.32 23.07 31.81
N ALA A 341 -6.70 22.10 30.99
CA ALA A 341 -6.38 20.71 31.29
C ALA A 341 -4.97 20.43 30.71
N ALA A 342 -4.05 20.01 31.58
CA ALA A 342 -2.70 19.60 31.20
C ALA A 342 -2.80 18.56 30.07
N VAL A 343 -2.31 18.93 28.91
CA VAL A 343 -2.06 17.99 27.81
C VAL A 343 -0.96 17.06 28.35
N ASP A 344 -1.31 15.79 28.58
CA ASP A 344 -0.32 14.73 28.69
C ASP A 344 0.65 14.92 27.51
N GLU A 345 1.91 15.17 27.81
CA GLU A 345 2.98 15.20 26.81
C GLU A 345 3.04 13.80 26.19
N ALA A 346 2.28 13.60 25.11
CA ALA A 346 2.35 12.41 24.29
C ALA A 346 3.81 12.25 23.88
N VAL A 347 4.42 11.12 24.23
CA VAL A 347 5.77 10.72 23.77
C VAL A 347 5.86 11.05 22.27
N PRO A 348 6.83 11.87 21.84
CA PRO A 348 6.92 12.30 20.44
C PRO A 348 6.95 11.04 19.56
N ARG A 349 5.94 10.85 18.69
CA ARG A 349 5.97 9.79 17.68
C ARG A 349 7.31 9.91 16.95
N ALA A 350 8.08 8.82 16.89
CA ALA A 350 9.31 8.76 16.11
C ALA A 350 8.99 9.25 14.69
N ALA A 351 9.72 10.26 14.20
CA ALA A 351 9.54 10.78 12.86
C ALA A 351 9.76 9.64 11.86
N THR A 352 8.91 9.56 10.84
CA THR A 352 9.08 8.62 9.72
C THR A 352 9.80 9.32 8.57
N TYR A 353 10.31 8.56 7.60
CA TYR A 353 10.82 9.13 6.34
C TYR A 353 9.73 9.92 5.60
N THR A 354 8.49 9.43 5.63
CA THR A 354 7.32 10.11 5.03
C THR A 354 7.05 11.46 5.72
N ASP A 355 7.15 11.54 7.06
CA ASP A 355 6.98 12.81 7.80
C ASP A 355 8.13 13.79 7.49
N ALA A 356 9.37 13.29 7.35
CA ALA A 356 10.50 14.10 6.94
C ALA A 356 10.31 14.66 5.51
N PHE A 357 9.85 13.83 4.59
CA PHE A 357 9.50 14.26 3.23
C PHE A 357 8.39 15.30 3.21
N SER A 358 7.30 15.08 3.95
CA SER A 358 6.17 16.01 4.02
C SER A 358 6.61 17.42 4.47
N ARG A 359 7.46 17.49 5.50
CA ARG A 359 8.02 18.77 5.97
C ARG A 359 8.97 19.40 4.95
N ALA A 360 9.86 18.59 4.37
CA ALA A 360 10.81 19.05 3.36
C ALA A 360 10.10 19.62 2.13
N LEU A 361 9.06 18.93 1.65
CA LEU A 361 8.28 19.36 0.48
C LEU A 361 7.58 20.71 0.73
N LEU A 362 7.01 20.91 1.92
CA LEU A 362 6.41 22.20 2.28
C LEU A 362 7.45 23.32 2.28
N ALA A 363 8.64 23.09 2.86
CA ALA A 363 9.71 24.07 2.92
C ALA A 363 10.19 24.48 1.52
N VAL A 364 10.48 23.53 0.63
CA VAL A 364 10.94 23.85 -0.73
C VAL A 364 9.84 24.47 -1.59
N ALA A 365 8.57 24.10 -1.38
CA ALA A 365 7.44 24.63 -2.13
C ALA A 365 7.08 26.08 -1.74
N GLU A 366 7.45 26.53 -0.55
CA GLU A 366 7.35 27.93 -0.14
C GLU A 366 8.37 28.80 -0.89
N GLU A 367 9.55 28.25 -1.16
CA GLU A 367 10.65 28.93 -1.84
C GLU A 367 10.50 28.96 -3.37
N ASP A 368 9.93 27.90 -3.97
CA ASP A 368 9.78 27.78 -5.43
C ASP A 368 8.31 27.48 -5.83
N PRO A 369 7.59 28.47 -6.40
CA PRO A 369 6.20 28.29 -6.81
C PRO A 369 6.00 27.34 -8.00
N ARG A 370 7.06 26.94 -8.69
CA ARG A 370 7.01 25.97 -9.80
C ARG A 370 6.83 24.54 -9.29
N ILE A 371 7.09 24.25 -8.01
CA ILE A 371 6.95 22.93 -7.44
C ILE A 371 5.47 22.57 -7.35
N VAL A 372 5.11 21.44 -7.97
CA VAL A 372 3.79 20.84 -7.93
C VAL A 372 3.91 19.40 -7.41
N ALA A 373 2.89 18.91 -6.70
CA ALA A 373 2.86 17.56 -6.19
C ALA A 373 1.77 16.75 -6.85
N LEU A 374 2.10 15.52 -7.24
CA LEU A 374 1.17 14.56 -7.84
C LEU A 374 1.10 13.30 -6.97
N THR A 375 -0.06 12.63 -7.00
CA THR A 375 -0.26 11.29 -6.39
C THR A 375 -1.33 10.52 -7.12
N ALA A 376 -1.26 9.19 -7.03
CA ALA A 376 -2.27 8.28 -7.57
C ALA A 376 -3.20 7.77 -6.46
N ALA A 377 -4.16 8.60 -6.04
CA ALA A 377 -5.17 8.33 -5.00
C ALA A 377 -4.62 8.07 -3.58
N MET A 378 -3.39 8.51 -3.27
CA MET A 378 -2.72 8.20 -2.00
C MET A 378 -2.15 9.43 -1.27
N PRO A 379 -2.86 10.57 -1.16
CA PRO A 379 -2.27 11.78 -0.57
C PRO A 379 -1.86 11.60 0.91
N GLY A 380 -2.62 10.86 1.70
CA GLY A 380 -2.32 10.59 3.10
C GLY A 380 -1.11 9.68 3.27
N PRO A 381 -1.14 8.46 2.72
CA PRO A 381 -0.06 7.49 2.84
C PRO A 381 1.31 7.95 2.32
N THR A 382 1.35 8.90 1.37
CA THR A 382 2.59 9.47 0.79
C THR A 382 2.99 10.82 1.38
N GLY A 383 2.30 11.29 2.46
CA GLY A 383 2.66 12.51 3.18
C GLY A 383 2.26 13.82 2.50
N LEU A 384 1.34 13.80 1.52
CA LEU A 384 0.97 14.99 0.73
C LEU A 384 -0.22 15.79 1.28
N LEU A 385 -0.90 15.34 2.35
CA LEU A 385 -2.08 16.04 2.89
C LEU A 385 -1.79 17.49 3.30
N ALA A 386 -0.63 17.74 3.92
CA ALA A 386 -0.24 19.10 4.32
C ALA A 386 0.05 19.99 3.10
N PHE A 387 0.65 19.44 2.05
CA PHE A 387 0.86 20.15 0.78
C PHE A 387 -0.47 20.45 0.09
N GLN A 388 -1.37 19.49 0.00
CA GLN A 388 -2.73 19.66 -0.55
C GLN A 388 -3.49 20.79 0.17
N ALA A 389 -3.45 20.80 1.50
CA ALA A 389 -4.12 21.83 2.28
C ALA A 389 -3.52 23.23 2.07
N ARG A 390 -2.19 23.34 1.93
CA ARG A 390 -1.46 24.61 1.81
C ARG A 390 -1.46 25.16 0.39
N TYR A 391 -1.40 24.28 -0.63
CA TYR A 391 -1.23 24.61 -2.05
C TYR A 391 -2.20 23.83 -2.94
N PRO A 392 -3.53 23.99 -2.79
CA PRO A 392 -4.52 23.16 -3.50
C PRO A 392 -4.40 23.29 -5.04
N ASP A 393 -4.03 24.46 -5.57
CA ASP A 393 -3.87 24.69 -7.02
C ASP A 393 -2.57 24.10 -7.60
N ARG A 394 -1.67 23.60 -6.74
CA ARG A 394 -0.42 22.94 -7.12
C ARG A 394 -0.39 21.46 -6.76
N PHE A 395 -1.52 20.92 -6.31
CA PHE A 395 -1.70 19.53 -5.95
C PHE A 395 -2.62 18.83 -6.96
N PHE A 396 -2.18 17.65 -7.42
CA PHE A 396 -2.90 16.86 -8.43
C PHE A 396 -3.04 15.41 -7.94
N ASP A 397 -4.27 15.00 -7.62
CA ASP A 397 -4.61 13.60 -7.42
C ASP A 397 -5.25 13.10 -8.73
N VAL A 398 -4.61 12.12 -9.37
CA VAL A 398 -5.03 11.61 -10.68
C VAL A 398 -5.90 10.34 -10.59
N GLY A 399 -6.30 9.94 -9.38
CA GLY A 399 -6.92 8.63 -9.15
C GLY A 399 -5.88 7.51 -9.24
N ILE A 400 -6.31 6.25 -9.30
CA ILE A 400 -5.37 5.11 -9.39
C ILE A 400 -4.89 4.97 -10.85
N ALA A 401 -4.06 5.90 -11.30
CA ALA A 401 -3.64 6.04 -12.69
C ALA A 401 -2.15 6.40 -12.81
N GLU A 402 -1.27 5.54 -12.30
CA GLU A 402 0.17 5.78 -12.17
C GLU A 402 0.86 6.05 -13.51
N GLN A 403 0.40 5.43 -14.60
CA GLN A 403 0.90 5.69 -15.96
C GLN A 403 0.60 7.13 -16.38
N HIS A 404 -0.65 7.58 -16.22
CA HIS A 404 -1.05 8.96 -16.49
C HIS A 404 -0.30 9.95 -15.60
N GLU A 405 -0.08 9.60 -14.33
CA GLU A 405 0.66 10.41 -13.37
C GLU A 405 2.07 10.75 -13.88
N ALA A 406 2.82 9.73 -14.31
CA ALA A 406 4.20 9.91 -14.81
C ALA A 406 4.24 10.72 -16.11
N THR A 407 3.41 10.39 -17.10
CA THR A 407 3.35 11.15 -18.38
C THR A 407 2.88 12.58 -18.17
N SER A 408 1.88 12.78 -17.30
CA SER A 408 1.39 14.13 -16.96
C SER A 408 2.48 14.97 -16.28
N ALA A 409 3.26 14.36 -15.38
CA ALA A 409 4.40 15.02 -14.74
C ALA A 409 5.47 15.43 -15.79
N ALA A 410 5.75 14.58 -16.79
CA ALA A 410 6.63 14.95 -17.90
C ALA A 410 6.09 16.19 -18.64
N GLY A 411 4.79 16.21 -18.96
CA GLY A 411 4.16 17.38 -19.59
C GLY A 411 4.24 18.64 -18.74
N MET A 412 4.04 18.54 -17.43
CA MET A 412 4.18 19.66 -16.48
C MET A 412 5.63 20.17 -16.43
N ALA A 413 6.62 19.27 -16.44
CA ALA A 413 8.03 19.63 -16.50
C ALA A 413 8.39 20.36 -17.80
N MET A 414 7.88 19.88 -18.93
CA MET A 414 8.03 20.56 -20.25
C MET A 414 7.38 21.95 -20.25
N ALA A 415 6.33 22.16 -19.46
CA ALA A 415 5.69 23.47 -19.26
C ALA A 415 6.42 24.38 -18.27
N GLY A 416 7.58 23.95 -17.74
CA GLY A 416 8.45 24.75 -16.84
C GLY A 416 8.17 24.58 -15.35
N LEU A 417 7.33 23.61 -14.96
CA LEU A 417 7.11 23.26 -13.56
C LEU A 417 8.18 22.29 -13.04
N ARG A 418 8.15 22.04 -11.73
CA ARG A 418 9.00 21.08 -11.01
C ARG A 418 8.13 20.02 -10.33
N PRO A 419 7.72 18.97 -11.07
CA PRO A 419 6.82 17.96 -10.52
C PRO A 419 7.52 17.04 -9.52
N VAL A 420 6.84 16.80 -8.39
CA VAL A 420 7.17 15.79 -7.40
C VAL A 420 6.04 14.75 -7.41
N VAL A 421 6.35 13.55 -7.87
CA VAL A 421 5.42 12.42 -7.98
C VAL A 421 5.62 11.52 -6.77
N ALA A 422 4.63 11.44 -5.88
CA ALA A 422 4.72 10.62 -4.66
C ALA A 422 3.82 9.39 -4.78
N VAL A 423 4.45 8.24 -4.92
CA VAL A 423 3.82 6.94 -5.18
C VAL A 423 4.48 5.84 -4.32
N TYR A 424 3.74 4.76 -4.01
CA TYR A 424 4.39 3.60 -3.39
C TYR A 424 5.39 2.95 -4.33
N SER A 425 6.54 2.55 -3.79
CA SER A 425 7.63 1.91 -4.50
C SER A 425 7.15 0.71 -5.36
N THR A 426 6.28 -0.15 -4.81
CA THR A 426 5.72 -1.28 -5.57
C THR A 426 4.86 -0.84 -6.75
N PHE A 427 4.13 0.28 -6.64
CA PHE A 427 3.25 0.80 -7.70
C PHE A 427 4.00 1.56 -8.80
N PHE A 428 5.23 2.02 -8.52
CA PHE A 428 6.10 2.61 -9.54
C PHE A 428 6.33 1.66 -10.74
N SER A 429 6.27 0.36 -10.50
CA SER A 429 6.37 -0.64 -11.58
C SER A 429 5.29 -0.49 -12.66
N ARG A 430 4.12 0.09 -12.34
CA ARG A 430 3.04 0.37 -13.29
C ARG A 430 3.33 1.56 -14.21
N ALA A 431 4.14 2.50 -13.73
CA ALA A 431 4.53 3.71 -14.44
C ALA A 431 5.94 3.61 -15.05
N PHE A 432 6.58 2.44 -15.02
CA PHE A 432 7.97 2.27 -15.42
C PHE A 432 8.22 2.67 -16.87
N ASP A 433 7.36 2.25 -17.82
CA ASP A 433 7.49 2.60 -19.23
C ASP A 433 7.45 4.12 -19.44
N GLN A 434 6.50 4.80 -18.77
CA GLN A 434 6.34 6.25 -18.84
C GLN A 434 7.49 6.99 -18.13
N ALA A 435 7.98 6.47 -17.02
CA ALA A 435 9.16 7.00 -16.34
C ALA A 435 10.42 6.87 -17.22
N ASN A 436 10.55 5.76 -17.97
CA ASN A 436 11.68 5.52 -18.87
C ASN A 436 11.60 6.38 -20.15
N LEU A 437 10.47 6.36 -20.85
CA LEU A 437 10.34 7.00 -22.16
C LEU A 437 9.85 8.46 -22.05
N ASP A 438 8.76 8.73 -21.31
CA ASP A 438 8.20 10.07 -21.30
C ASP A 438 9.00 11.02 -20.41
N VAL A 439 9.61 10.51 -19.35
CA VAL A 439 10.43 11.30 -18.42
C VAL A 439 11.92 11.15 -18.73
N GLY A 440 12.45 9.93 -18.78
CA GLY A 440 13.88 9.63 -18.91
C GLY A 440 14.45 10.02 -20.27
N LEU A 441 13.84 9.53 -21.37
CA LEU A 441 14.30 9.83 -22.73
C LEU A 441 14.26 11.35 -23.04
N HIS A 442 13.27 12.06 -22.51
CA HIS A 442 13.16 13.50 -22.66
C HIS A 442 13.98 14.31 -21.65
N GLY A 443 14.62 13.65 -20.69
CA GLY A 443 15.40 14.32 -19.64
C GLY A 443 14.58 15.28 -18.79
N CYS A 444 13.28 14.97 -18.57
CA CYS A 444 12.38 15.86 -17.82
C CYS A 444 12.76 15.89 -16.31
N PRO A 445 12.87 17.08 -15.69
CA PRO A 445 13.21 17.21 -14.29
C PRO A 445 12.01 16.88 -13.37
N VAL A 446 11.65 15.60 -13.35
CA VAL A 446 10.62 15.02 -12.49
C VAL A 446 11.29 14.31 -11.31
N VAL A 447 10.80 14.55 -10.10
CA VAL A 447 11.26 13.86 -8.88
C VAL A 447 10.24 12.81 -8.50
N PHE A 448 10.60 11.52 -8.60
CA PHE A 448 9.78 10.42 -8.09
C PHE A 448 10.14 10.14 -6.63
N VAL A 449 9.18 10.27 -5.72
CA VAL A 449 9.33 9.91 -4.30
C VAL A 449 8.64 8.57 -4.09
N LEU A 450 9.46 7.53 -3.90
CA LEU A 450 9.02 6.15 -3.80
C LEU A 450 8.85 5.75 -2.33
N ASP A 451 7.65 5.95 -1.79
CA ASP A 451 7.34 5.59 -0.41
C ASP A 451 7.15 4.07 -0.26
N ARG A 452 7.30 3.51 0.92
CA ARG A 452 7.24 2.06 1.19
C ARG A 452 8.31 1.27 0.42
N ALA A 453 9.50 1.84 0.20
CA ALA A 453 10.61 1.15 -0.43
C ALA A 453 11.12 -0.02 0.41
N GLY A 454 11.56 -1.09 -0.23
CA GLY A 454 12.06 -2.30 0.42
C GLY A 454 10.98 -3.20 1.01
N ILE A 455 11.30 -3.91 2.09
CA ILE A 455 10.36 -4.78 2.78
C ILE A 455 9.38 -3.96 3.60
N THR A 456 8.08 -4.08 3.30
CA THR A 456 7.00 -3.36 3.98
C THR A 456 6.38 -4.12 5.13
N GLY A 457 6.42 -5.46 5.09
CA GLY A 457 5.98 -6.34 6.17
C GLY A 457 4.58 -6.91 5.98
N ASP A 458 3.59 -6.38 6.67
CA ASP A 458 2.26 -6.97 6.89
C ASP A 458 1.42 -7.18 5.63
N ASP A 459 1.66 -6.39 4.58
CA ASP A 459 0.89 -6.42 3.34
C ASP A 459 1.37 -7.47 2.32
N GLY A 460 2.51 -8.10 2.63
CA GLY A 460 3.02 -9.26 1.89
C GLY A 460 3.57 -8.95 0.49
N PRO A 461 3.61 -9.98 -0.40
CA PRO A 461 4.43 -9.97 -1.61
C PRO A 461 4.07 -8.89 -2.62
N SER A 462 2.82 -8.44 -2.67
CA SER A 462 2.37 -7.40 -3.61
C SER A 462 2.70 -5.97 -3.18
N HIS A 463 3.08 -5.79 -1.91
CA HIS A 463 3.40 -4.47 -1.34
C HIS A 463 4.88 -4.28 -1.01
N HIS A 464 5.70 -5.33 -1.02
CA HIS A 464 7.15 -5.16 -0.87
C HIS A 464 7.72 -4.37 -2.05
N GLY A 465 8.23 -3.17 -1.78
CA GLY A 465 8.80 -2.26 -2.76
C GLY A 465 10.27 -2.59 -3.08
N VAL A 466 10.55 -3.83 -3.48
CA VAL A 466 11.91 -4.34 -3.64
C VAL A 466 12.49 -4.20 -5.05
N LEU A 467 11.63 -3.87 -6.04
CA LEU A 467 12.04 -3.75 -7.45
C LEU A 467 12.44 -2.33 -7.85
N ASP A 468 12.16 -1.35 -7.03
CA ASP A 468 12.31 0.08 -7.32
C ASP A 468 13.71 0.47 -7.81
N MET A 469 14.76 0.04 -7.08
CA MET A 469 16.15 0.33 -7.48
C MET A 469 16.51 -0.32 -8.81
N ALA A 470 16.14 -1.58 -9.03
CA ALA A 470 16.44 -2.27 -10.28
C ALA A 470 15.74 -1.59 -11.47
N LEU A 471 14.50 -1.14 -11.30
CA LEU A 471 13.77 -0.38 -12.33
C LEU A 471 14.39 1.00 -12.54
N ALA A 472 14.63 1.76 -11.48
CA ALA A 472 15.19 3.10 -11.56
C ALA A 472 16.60 3.11 -12.20
N LEU A 473 17.47 2.17 -11.84
CA LEU A 473 18.82 2.03 -12.39
C LEU A 473 18.83 1.60 -13.87
N SER A 474 17.71 1.09 -14.38
CA SER A 474 17.55 0.77 -15.80
C SER A 474 17.18 1.99 -16.66
N ILE A 475 16.83 3.12 -16.05
CA ILE A 475 16.45 4.35 -16.77
C ILE A 475 17.70 5.21 -16.97
N PRO A 476 18.13 5.46 -18.22
CA PRO A 476 19.31 6.27 -18.50
C PRO A 476 19.17 7.71 -17.96
N GLY A 477 20.21 8.19 -17.26
CA GLY A 477 20.25 9.55 -16.75
C GLY A 477 19.39 9.81 -15.49
N LEU A 478 18.73 8.81 -14.94
CA LEU A 478 17.97 8.95 -13.69
C LEU A 478 18.92 8.94 -12.49
N THR A 479 18.84 9.96 -11.65
CA THR A 479 19.56 10.02 -10.37
C THR A 479 18.80 9.28 -9.29
N VAL A 480 19.46 8.35 -8.56
CA VAL A 480 18.82 7.50 -7.54
C VAL A 480 19.35 7.82 -6.15
N PHE A 481 18.50 8.44 -5.33
CA PHE A 481 18.78 8.78 -3.93
C PHE A 481 18.21 7.72 -2.98
N ALA A 482 18.98 7.37 -1.95
CA ALA A 482 18.60 6.44 -0.90
C ALA A 482 19.02 6.98 0.48
N PRO A 483 18.22 7.87 1.11
CA PRO A 483 18.56 8.43 2.41
C PRO A 483 18.64 7.35 3.49
N SER A 484 19.68 7.41 4.32
CA SER A 484 19.90 6.51 5.46
C SER A 484 19.33 7.06 6.76
N THR A 485 19.04 8.37 6.81
CA THR A 485 18.48 9.08 7.97
C THR A 485 17.33 10.02 7.54
N ALA A 486 16.48 10.41 8.50
CA ALA A 486 15.41 11.37 8.25
C ALA A 486 15.95 12.74 7.83
N GLU A 487 17.10 13.14 8.39
CA GLU A 487 17.73 14.44 8.17
C GLU A 487 18.27 14.60 6.75
N GLU A 488 18.53 13.49 6.03
CA GLU A 488 19.01 13.52 4.65
C GLU A 488 17.91 13.76 3.62
N VAL A 489 16.63 13.57 3.99
CA VAL A 489 15.52 13.67 3.06
C VAL A 489 15.39 15.07 2.45
N GLU A 490 15.49 16.13 3.26
CA GLU A 490 15.39 17.50 2.75
C GLU A 490 16.56 17.90 1.84
N PRO A 491 17.84 17.72 2.21
CA PRO A 491 18.95 17.99 1.30
C PRO A 491 18.89 17.21 0.00
N MET A 492 18.46 15.94 0.03
CA MET A 492 18.30 15.12 -1.18
C MET A 492 17.15 15.62 -2.05
N LEU A 493 16.02 16.05 -1.46
CA LEU A 493 14.91 16.64 -2.21
C LEU A 493 15.32 17.96 -2.87
N ARG A 494 16.06 18.81 -2.18
CA ARG A 494 16.61 20.06 -2.74
C ARG A 494 17.58 19.79 -3.89
N ALA A 495 18.45 18.80 -3.74
CA ALA A 495 19.36 18.38 -4.80
C ALA A 495 18.60 17.81 -6.01
N ALA A 496 17.63 16.94 -5.78
CA ALA A 496 16.80 16.35 -6.83
C ALA A 496 16.04 17.43 -7.63
N LEU A 497 15.45 18.42 -6.95
CA LEU A 497 14.76 19.54 -7.58
C LEU A 497 15.70 20.48 -8.36
N ALA A 498 16.98 20.55 -8.00
CA ALA A 498 17.99 21.34 -8.70
C ALA A 498 18.56 20.64 -9.95
N LEU A 499 18.40 19.33 -10.08
CA LEU A 499 18.88 18.58 -11.23
C LEU A 499 18.17 18.99 -12.52
N PRO A 500 18.89 18.98 -13.66
CA PRO A 500 18.28 19.25 -14.96
C PRO A 500 17.47 18.05 -15.51
N GLY A 501 17.67 16.86 -14.97
CA GLY A 501 17.07 15.59 -15.39
C GLY A 501 16.25 14.92 -14.29
N PRO A 502 15.75 13.70 -14.58
CA PRO A 502 14.91 12.96 -13.67
C PRO A 502 15.66 12.41 -12.45
N SER A 503 14.93 12.26 -11.36
CA SER A 503 15.48 11.67 -10.13
C SER A 503 14.44 10.87 -9.37
N THR A 504 14.92 9.98 -8.49
CA THR A 504 14.07 9.27 -7.54
C THR A 504 14.67 9.31 -6.14
N ILE A 505 13.80 9.41 -5.12
CA ILE A 505 14.15 9.34 -3.70
C ILE A 505 13.33 8.18 -3.11
N ARG A 506 14.01 7.15 -2.59
CA ARG A 506 13.31 6.01 -2.01
C ARG A 506 13.19 6.13 -0.49
N LEU A 507 11.97 6.00 0.03
CA LEU A 507 11.63 6.17 1.45
C LEU A 507 11.14 4.86 2.05
N PRO A 508 11.89 4.22 2.98
CA PRO A 508 11.44 3.00 3.65
C PRO A 508 10.26 3.24 4.61
N LYS A 509 9.41 2.22 4.81
CA LYS A 509 8.30 2.26 5.78
C LYS A 509 8.76 2.25 7.26
N THR A 510 9.99 1.83 7.53
CA THR A 510 10.53 1.67 8.89
C THR A 510 10.83 3.03 9.56
N ALA A 511 10.94 3.02 10.89
CA ALA A 511 11.46 4.19 11.62
C ALA A 511 12.86 4.56 11.10
N PRO A 512 13.13 5.84 10.83
CA PRO A 512 14.43 6.24 10.32
C PRO A 512 15.48 6.18 11.43
N ARG A 513 16.71 5.92 11.05
CA ARG A 513 17.86 6.24 11.86
C ARG A 513 18.01 7.77 11.91
N HIS A 514 18.47 8.31 13.03
CA HIS A 514 18.76 9.74 13.17
C HIS A 514 20.26 9.98 13.14
N GLY A 515 20.68 10.92 12.30
CA GLY A 515 22.06 11.45 12.26
C GLY A 515 22.24 12.66 13.16
N ALA A 516 23.47 12.97 13.55
CA ALA A 516 23.73 14.25 14.23
C ALA A 516 23.50 15.44 13.27
N PRO A 517 23.03 16.60 13.74
CA PRO A 517 22.73 17.76 12.89
C PRO A 517 23.88 18.28 12.02
N GLY A 518 25.14 17.99 12.36
CA GLY A 518 26.32 18.32 11.54
C GLY A 518 26.75 17.21 10.57
N ASP A 519 26.02 16.12 10.55
CA ASP A 519 26.40 14.89 9.88
C ASP A 519 25.82 14.71 8.46
N VAL A 520 25.02 15.64 7.98
CA VAL A 520 24.46 15.61 6.62
C VAL A 520 25.47 16.20 5.66
N GLY A 521 26.14 15.37 4.86
CA GLY A 521 27.11 15.79 3.84
C GLY A 521 26.46 16.44 2.61
N GLY A 522 27.26 16.75 1.58
CA GLY A 522 26.77 17.17 0.27
C GLY A 522 25.78 16.14 -0.29
N ALA A 523 24.71 16.60 -0.97
CA ALA A 523 23.60 15.72 -1.32
C ALA A 523 23.91 14.63 -2.36
N LEU A 524 24.98 14.80 -3.15
CA LEU A 524 25.40 13.86 -4.19
C LEU A 524 26.67 13.07 -3.83
N GLU A 525 27.26 13.31 -2.66
CA GLU A 525 28.48 12.65 -2.21
C GLU A 525 28.13 11.50 -1.26
N ALA A 526 28.81 10.37 -1.41
CA ALA A 526 28.80 9.29 -0.44
C ALA A 526 29.53 9.73 0.84
N ARG A 527 29.24 9.04 1.96
CA ARG A 527 29.80 9.43 3.25
C ARG A 527 30.49 8.26 3.93
N GLN A 528 31.75 8.43 4.30
CA GLN A 528 32.46 7.48 5.13
C GLN A 528 32.07 7.67 6.61
N LEU A 529 31.26 6.75 7.15
CA LEU A 529 30.78 6.80 8.52
C LEU A 529 31.73 6.15 9.53
N ARG A 530 32.49 5.16 9.06
CA ARG A 530 33.53 4.48 9.83
C ARG A 530 34.71 4.21 8.92
N ARG A 531 35.92 4.51 9.42
CA ARG A 531 37.17 4.12 8.77
C ARG A 531 37.78 2.96 9.53
N GLY A 532 37.96 1.85 8.87
CA GLY A 532 38.65 0.66 9.38
C GLY A 532 40.00 0.47 8.68
N ASP A 533 40.48 -0.77 8.70
CA ASP A 533 41.64 -1.19 7.91
C ASP A 533 41.25 -1.57 6.48
N SER A 534 42.17 -2.09 5.68
CA SER A 534 41.89 -2.49 4.31
C SER A 534 41.32 -3.92 4.17
N SER A 535 40.83 -4.53 5.25
CA SER A 535 40.32 -5.90 5.21
C SER A 535 38.91 -5.97 4.62
N VAL A 536 37.95 -5.15 5.12
CA VAL A 536 36.55 -5.16 4.72
C VAL A 536 36.03 -3.74 4.52
N CYS A 537 35.28 -3.55 3.42
CA CYS A 537 34.51 -2.33 3.17
C CYS A 537 33.03 -2.67 3.00
N PHE A 538 32.17 -2.05 3.80
CA PHE A 538 30.71 -2.08 3.64
C PHE A 538 30.25 -0.87 2.82
N LEU A 539 29.46 -1.12 1.77
CA LEU A 539 28.70 -0.11 1.03
C LEU A 539 27.23 -0.28 1.39
N GLY A 540 26.78 0.47 2.40
CA GLY A 540 25.41 0.43 2.88
C GLY A 540 24.50 1.34 2.06
N VAL A 541 23.32 0.85 1.66
CA VAL A 541 22.34 1.61 0.88
C VAL A 541 21.10 1.87 1.72
N GLY A 542 20.75 3.16 1.92
CA GLY A 542 19.58 3.58 2.65
C GLY A 542 19.53 2.99 4.07
N LYS A 543 18.40 2.41 4.47
CA LYS A 543 18.24 1.88 5.83
C LYS A 543 19.24 0.78 6.23
N LEU A 544 19.89 0.10 5.27
CA LEU A 544 20.87 -0.95 5.56
C LEU A 544 22.22 -0.40 6.04
N VAL A 545 22.42 0.92 6.02
CA VAL A 545 23.58 1.58 6.63
C VAL A 545 23.67 1.29 8.13
N GLY A 546 22.55 1.31 8.86
CA GLY A 546 22.50 0.97 10.28
C GLY A 546 23.04 -0.44 10.55
N PRO A 547 22.43 -1.48 9.98
CA PRO A 547 22.94 -2.85 10.08
C PRO A 547 24.41 -3.03 9.68
N CYS A 548 24.92 -2.28 8.68
CA CYS A 548 26.35 -2.31 8.32
C CYS A 548 27.24 -1.73 9.43
N LEU A 549 26.83 -0.66 10.11
CA LEU A 549 27.58 -0.11 11.24
C LEU A 549 27.59 -1.05 12.43
N ASP A 550 26.46 -1.68 12.74
CA ASP A 550 26.34 -2.63 13.83
C ASP A 550 27.15 -3.89 13.54
N ALA A 551 27.13 -4.39 12.31
CA ALA A 551 27.99 -5.51 11.85
C ALA A 551 29.47 -5.16 11.95
N ALA A 552 29.87 -3.93 11.60
CA ALA A 552 31.26 -3.47 11.73
C ALA A 552 31.70 -3.40 13.19
N ALA A 553 30.79 -3.00 14.11
CA ALA A 553 31.06 -3.00 15.55
C ALA A 553 31.22 -4.43 16.11
N GLU A 554 30.37 -5.37 15.66
CA GLU A 554 30.47 -6.79 16.03
C GLU A 554 31.78 -7.42 15.56
N LEU A 555 32.14 -7.21 14.29
CA LEU A 555 33.39 -7.72 13.70
C LEU A 555 34.65 -7.11 14.35
N ALA A 556 34.60 -5.85 14.80
CA ALA A 556 35.71 -5.21 15.49
C ALA A 556 36.05 -5.91 16.80
N ALA A 557 35.06 -6.47 17.52
CA ALA A 557 35.28 -7.29 18.71
C ALA A 557 36.04 -8.60 18.38
N GLU A 558 36.02 -9.03 17.12
CA GLU A 558 36.72 -10.21 16.61
C GLU A 558 38.08 -9.85 15.95
N GLY A 559 38.46 -8.56 15.97
CA GLY A 559 39.72 -8.06 15.40
C GLY A 559 39.65 -7.78 13.89
N ILE A 560 38.44 -7.67 13.32
CA ILE A 560 38.23 -7.26 11.91
C ILE A 560 37.68 -5.83 11.92
N ASP A 561 38.52 -4.87 11.53
CA ASP A 561 38.17 -3.44 11.56
C ASP A 561 37.63 -2.96 10.20
N ALA A 562 36.31 -3.02 10.02
CA ALA A 562 35.65 -2.74 8.75
C ALA A 562 35.43 -1.23 8.51
N THR A 563 35.65 -0.79 7.28
CA THR A 563 35.24 0.52 6.76
C THR A 563 33.75 0.48 6.42
N VAL A 564 33.01 1.58 6.70
CA VAL A 564 31.57 1.67 6.36
C VAL A 564 31.32 2.97 5.61
N TRP A 565 30.79 2.84 4.40
CA TRP A 565 30.30 3.94 3.59
C TRP A 565 28.78 3.94 3.56
N ASP A 566 28.18 5.10 3.72
CA ASP A 566 26.82 5.41 3.33
C ASP A 566 26.81 5.85 1.88
N VAL A 567 26.19 5.06 1.04
CA VAL A 567 26.20 5.28 -0.43
C VAL A 567 25.42 6.54 -0.79
N ARG A 568 24.27 6.80 -0.15
CA ARG A 568 23.39 7.97 -0.31
C ARG A 568 22.84 8.17 -1.73
N VAL A 569 23.71 8.18 -2.74
CA VAL A 569 23.34 8.26 -4.16
C VAL A 569 23.87 7.02 -4.86
N VAL A 570 22.95 6.20 -5.38
CA VAL A 570 23.31 4.95 -6.06
C VAL A 570 23.75 5.24 -7.49
N SER A 571 23.05 6.15 -8.17
CA SER A 571 23.35 6.59 -9.54
C SER A 571 23.26 8.11 -9.65
N PRO A 572 24.30 8.82 -10.15
CA PRO A 572 25.64 8.30 -10.41
C PRO A 572 26.38 7.92 -9.12
N PRO A 573 27.22 6.87 -9.13
CA PRO A 573 27.95 6.47 -7.93
C PRO A 573 29.11 7.43 -7.65
N ASP A 574 29.46 7.58 -6.36
CA ASP A 574 30.58 8.39 -5.93
C ASP A 574 31.92 7.71 -6.29
N VAL A 575 32.71 8.37 -7.13
CA VAL A 575 33.99 7.86 -7.64
C VAL A 575 35.01 7.70 -6.50
N ALA A 576 35.02 8.61 -5.50
CA ALA A 576 35.94 8.52 -4.38
C ALA A 576 35.62 7.36 -3.45
N MET A 577 34.34 7.11 -3.19
CA MET A 577 33.87 5.92 -2.47
C MET A 577 34.27 4.62 -3.17
N LEU A 578 34.05 4.53 -4.48
CA LEU A 578 34.39 3.34 -5.25
C LEU A 578 35.94 3.09 -5.26
N ALA A 579 36.72 4.14 -5.41
CA ALA A 579 38.18 4.07 -5.36
C ALA A 579 38.70 3.64 -3.98
N ASP A 580 38.09 4.08 -2.90
CA ASP A 580 38.43 3.66 -1.53
C ASP A 580 38.01 2.18 -1.31
N ALA A 581 36.77 1.83 -1.68
CA ALA A 581 36.28 0.45 -1.57
C ALA A 581 37.17 -0.57 -2.30
N ALA A 582 37.64 -0.21 -3.49
CA ALA A 582 38.51 -1.06 -4.30
C ALA A 582 39.86 -1.41 -3.66
N ARG A 583 40.27 -0.69 -2.62
CA ARG A 583 41.54 -0.96 -1.89
C ARG A 583 41.39 -2.02 -0.80
N HIS A 584 40.16 -2.48 -0.52
CA HIS A 584 39.90 -3.46 0.51
C HIS A 584 39.97 -4.89 -0.03
N SER A 585 40.26 -5.85 0.83
CA SER A 585 40.31 -7.27 0.45
C SER A 585 38.93 -7.85 0.14
N LEU A 586 37.90 -7.32 0.78
CA LEU A 586 36.49 -7.70 0.58
C LEU A 586 35.61 -6.46 0.58
N VAL A 587 34.77 -6.33 -0.45
CA VAL A 587 33.71 -5.32 -0.52
C VAL A 587 32.37 -6.01 -0.38
N VAL A 588 31.56 -5.56 0.57
CA VAL A 588 30.20 -6.06 0.84
C VAL A 588 29.21 -4.93 0.61
N THR A 589 28.29 -5.11 -0.31
CA THR A 589 27.16 -4.18 -0.49
C THR A 589 25.93 -4.71 0.24
N ALA A 590 25.15 -3.84 0.85
CA ALA A 590 23.92 -4.22 1.54
C ALA A 590 22.76 -3.28 1.17
N GLU A 591 21.68 -3.86 0.63
CA GLU A 591 20.47 -3.16 0.20
C GLU A 591 19.20 -3.94 0.59
N ASP A 592 18.08 -3.25 0.77
CA ASP A 592 16.76 -3.85 0.92
C ASP A 592 15.95 -3.87 -0.39
N GLY A 593 16.63 -3.73 -1.51
CA GLY A 593 16.16 -3.98 -2.87
C GLY A 593 16.52 -5.37 -3.36
N VAL A 594 15.99 -5.76 -4.53
CA VAL A 594 16.34 -7.04 -5.17
C VAL A 594 17.81 -7.07 -5.53
N ARG A 595 18.51 -8.15 -5.10
CA ARG A 595 19.95 -8.29 -5.31
C ARG A 595 20.40 -8.28 -6.78
N HIS A 596 19.58 -8.85 -7.68
CA HIS A 596 19.90 -8.94 -9.09
C HIS A 596 19.43 -7.67 -9.82
N GLY A 597 20.38 -6.90 -10.33
CA GLY A 597 20.11 -5.62 -10.98
C GLY A 597 19.81 -4.46 -10.02
N GLY A 598 19.93 -4.68 -8.69
CA GLY A 598 19.79 -3.64 -7.69
C GLY A 598 21.07 -2.84 -7.48
N ALA A 599 21.07 -2.01 -6.43
CA ALA A 599 22.14 -1.07 -6.12
C ALA A 599 23.50 -1.76 -5.93
N GLY A 600 23.54 -2.87 -5.18
CA GLY A 600 24.79 -3.58 -4.93
C GLY A 600 25.44 -4.12 -6.19
N ALA A 601 24.66 -4.70 -7.10
CA ALA A 601 25.17 -5.19 -8.38
C ALA A 601 25.68 -4.04 -9.25
N PHE A 602 24.96 -2.92 -9.31
CA PHE A 602 25.33 -1.72 -10.05
C PHE A 602 26.64 -1.10 -9.51
N LEU A 603 26.78 -0.97 -8.19
CA LEU A 603 27.99 -0.41 -7.56
C LEU A 603 29.23 -1.29 -7.79
N ILE A 604 29.08 -2.61 -7.75
CA ILE A 604 30.19 -3.54 -8.03
C ILE A 604 30.63 -3.46 -9.50
N ASP A 605 29.68 -3.38 -10.43
CA ASP A 605 29.98 -3.21 -11.86
C ASP A 605 30.70 -1.88 -12.11
N ALA A 606 30.22 -0.78 -11.56
CA ALA A 606 30.84 0.54 -11.65
C ALA A 606 32.25 0.57 -11.03
N MET A 607 32.46 -0.09 -9.89
CA MET A 607 33.77 -0.23 -9.26
C MET A 607 34.72 -1.05 -10.14
N ALA A 608 34.24 -2.13 -10.72
CA ALA A 608 35.05 -2.98 -11.60
C ALA A 608 35.56 -2.21 -12.84
N ALA A 609 34.66 -1.44 -13.47
CA ALA A 609 35.02 -0.59 -14.62
C ALA A 609 36.06 0.49 -14.25
N GLN A 610 35.96 1.10 -13.08
CA GLN A 610 36.94 2.08 -12.58
C GLN A 610 38.31 1.42 -12.32
N VAL A 611 38.31 0.28 -11.62
CA VAL A 611 39.54 -0.45 -11.27
C VAL A 611 40.27 -0.93 -12.53
N GLU A 612 39.53 -1.39 -13.54
CA GLU A 612 40.12 -1.79 -14.84
C GLU A 612 40.81 -0.61 -15.53
N SER A 613 40.14 0.58 -15.50
CA SER A 613 40.72 1.83 -16.00
C SER A 613 42.07 2.19 -15.31
N ASP A 614 42.16 1.92 -14.00
CA ASP A 614 43.33 2.22 -13.19
C ASP A 614 44.40 1.11 -13.21
N GLY A 615 44.14 0.00 -13.91
CA GLY A 615 45.05 -1.17 -14.02
C GLY A 615 45.21 -1.94 -12.71
N LEU A 616 44.21 -1.88 -11.82
CA LEU A 616 44.20 -2.58 -10.54
C LEU A 616 43.36 -3.87 -10.61
N ALA A 617 43.50 -4.73 -9.61
CA ALA A 617 42.69 -5.96 -9.51
C ALA A 617 41.37 -5.67 -8.80
N VAL A 618 40.25 -6.23 -9.31
CA VAL A 618 38.93 -6.14 -8.65
C VAL A 618 39.00 -6.91 -7.32
N PRO A 619 38.62 -6.30 -6.18
CA PRO A 619 38.59 -6.98 -4.89
C PRO A 619 37.51 -8.10 -4.86
N ARG A 620 37.60 -8.98 -3.87
CA ARG A 620 36.51 -9.93 -3.61
C ARG A 620 35.25 -9.15 -3.25
N THR A 621 34.09 -9.62 -3.74
CA THR A 621 32.82 -8.93 -3.54
C THR A 621 31.74 -9.85 -2.96
N ARG A 622 30.83 -9.27 -2.19
CA ARG A 622 29.58 -9.88 -1.71
C ARG A 622 28.45 -8.89 -1.89
N VAL A 623 27.43 -9.28 -2.66
CA VAL A 623 26.21 -8.48 -2.82
C VAL A 623 25.12 -9.08 -1.94
N LEU A 624 24.70 -8.33 -0.92
CA LEU A 624 23.62 -8.69 -0.01
C LEU A 624 22.37 -7.89 -0.37
N GLY A 625 21.26 -8.57 -0.60
CA GLY A 625 19.98 -7.97 -0.99
C GLY A 625 18.91 -9.04 -1.10
N ILE A 626 17.69 -8.60 -1.39
CA ILE A 626 16.52 -9.46 -1.47
C ILE A 626 16.68 -10.50 -2.59
N PRO A 627 16.47 -11.80 -2.33
CA PRO A 627 16.51 -12.83 -3.35
C PRO A 627 15.36 -12.66 -4.35
N ARG A 628 15.53 -13.20 -5.58
CA ARG A 628 14.51 -13.16 -6.63
C ARG A 628 13.39 -14.18 -6.35
N GLN A 629 12.59 -13.87 -5.34
CA GLN A 629 11.42 -14.66 -4.92
C GLN A 629 10.36 -13.76 -4.29
N PHE A 630 9.10 -14.18 -4.32
CA PHE A 630 8.05 -13.53 -3.55
C PHE A 630 8.19 -13.88 -2.07
N LEU A 631 8.14 -12.85 -1.22
CA LEU A 631 8.27 -13.01 0.23
C LEU A 631 6.89 -12.85 0.87
N ALA A 632 6.55 -13.76 1.77
CA ALA A 632 5.30 -13.72 2.50
C ALA A 632 5.23 -12.51 3.46
N GLN A 633 4.03 -12.23 3.97
CA GLN A 633 3.81 -11.23 5.01
C GLN A 633 4.48 -11.62 6.33
N GLY A 634 4.87 -10.60 7.10
CA GLY A 634 5.49 -10.75 8.41
C GLY A 634 5.98 -9.42 8.95
N LYS A 635 6.69 -9.40 10.06
CA LYS A 635 7.37 -8.18 10.49
C LYS A 635 8.57 -7.92 9.58
N ALA A 636 8.75 -6.68 9.16
CA ALA A 636 9.80 -6.31 8.20
C ALA A 636 11.20 -6.72 8.69
N ASP A 637 11.51 -6.48 9.96
CA ASP A 637 12.82 -6.79 10.53
C ASP A 637 13.06 -8.31 10.63
N ASP A 638 12.03 -9.11 10.96
CA ASP A 638 12.13 -10.57 10.99
C ASP A 638 12.39 -11.14 9.59
N ILE A 639 11.73 -10.57 8.57
CA ILE A 639 11.96 -10.95 7.17
C ILE A 639 13.40 -10.63 6.77
N LEU A 640 13.90 -9.42 7.06
CA LEU A 640 15.28 -9.03 6.76
C LEU A 640 16.30 -9.90 7.48
N ALA A 641 16.09 -10.20 8.77
CA ALA A 641 16.96 -11.10 9.54
C ALA A 641 17.00 -12.50 8.94
N SER A 642 15.84 -13.06 8.53
CA SER A 642 15.77 -14.37 7.86
C SER A 642 16.56 -14.45 6.56
N LEU A 643 16.79 -13.30 5.91
CA LEU A 643 17.56 -13.16 4.68
C LEU A 643 19.04 -12.80 4.93
N GLY A 644 19.45 -12.66 6.20
CA GLY A 644 20.80 -12.23 6.57
C GLY A 644 21.09 -10.75 6.23
N LEU A 645 20.06 -9.90 6.26
CA LEU A 645 20.14 -8.46 6.00
C LEU A 645 20.05 -7.63 7.30
N ASP A 646 20.21 -8.30 8.45
CA ASP A 646 20.46 -7.67 9.75
C ASP A 646 21.98 -7.64 10.07
N ALA A 647 22.36 -7.05 11.19
CA ALA A 647 23.75 -6.93 11.59
C ALA A 647 24.46 -8.28 11.68
N ALA A 648 23.84 -9.26 12.32
CA ALA A 648 24.40 -10.60 12.50
C ALA A 648 24.62 -11.32 11.15
N GLY A 649 23.65 -11.25 10.24
CA GLY A 649 23.73 -11.85 8.90
C GLY A 649 24.81 -11.18 8.02
N ILE A 650 24.92 -9.85 8.10
CA ILE A 650 25.98 -9.09 7.39
C ILE A 650 27.34 -9.48 7.93
N ALA A 651 27.54 -9.52 9.24
CA ALA A 651 28.81 -9.97 9.86
C ALA A 651 29.13 -11.41 9.51
N GLU A 652 28.14 -12.32 9.52
CA GLU A 652 28.33 -13.72 9.12
C GLU A 652 28.75 -13.86 7.66
N SER A 653 28.30 -12.97 6.76
CA SER A 653 28.72 -12.97 5.37
C SER A 653 30.24 -12.72 5.21
N VAL A 654 30.81 -11.90 6.10
CA VAL A 654 32.25 -11.61 6.16
C VAL A 654 33.00 -12.84 6.73
N ARG A 655 32.52 -13.46 7.81
CA ARG A 655 33.12 -14.67 8.38
C ARG A 655 33.19 -15.80 7.36
N ARG A 656 32.12 -16.04 6.62
CA ARG A 656 32.07 -17.02 5.52
C ARG A 656 32.99 -16.67 4.35
N ALA A 657 33.38 -15.41 4.19
CA ALA A 657 34.38 -15.01 3.21
C ALA A 657 35.80 -15.36 3.66
N GLY A 658 35.99 -15.81 4.90
CA GLY A 658 37.30 -16.23 5.42
C GLY A 658 38.29 -15.06 5.55
N ILE A 659 37.80 -13.88 5.93
CA ILE A 659 38.67 -12.76 6.29
C ILE A 659 39.27 -13.07 7.66
N VAL A 660 40.60 -13.01 7.73
CA VAL A 660 41.39 -13.25 8.94
C VAL A 660 41.72 -11.89 9.58
N PRO A 661 41.59 -11.74 10.92
CA PRO A 661 42.01 -10.53 11.62
C PRO A 661 43.44 -10.13 11.26
N ALA A 662 43.68 -8.83 11.11
CA ALA A 662 45.04 -8.34 10.95
C ALA A 662 45.86 -8.76 12.20
N VAL A 663 46.91 -9.53 12.00
CA VAL A 663 47.84 -9.88 13.09
C VAL A 663 48.41 -8.59 13.64
N ALA A 664 48.17 -8.33 14.91
CA ALA A 664 48.77 -7.17 15.57
C ALA A 664 50.29 -7.22 15.36
N PRO A 665 50.96 -6.13 14.97
CA PRO A 665 52.40 -6.14 14.79
C PRO A 665 53.02 -6.58 16.10
N THR A 666 53.77 -7.67 16.06
CA THR A 666 54.55 -8.17 17.20
C THR A 666 55.42 -7.01 17.69
N PRO A 667 55.39 -6.61 18.96
CA PRO A 667 56.26 -5.56 19.44
C PRO A 667 57.69 -6.01 19.20
N THR A 668 58.40 -5.28 18.33
CA THR A 668 59.85 -5.47 18.12
C THR A 668 60.53 -5.30 19.48
N SER A 669 61.02 -6.39 20.03
CA SER A 669 61.89 -6.38 21.21
C SER A 669 63.00 -5.38 20.95
N ALA A 670 63.02 -4.32 21.76
CA ALA A 670 64.16 -3.42 21.81
C ALA A 670 65.41 -4.24 22.11
N ALA A 671 66.27 -4.38 21.12
CA ALA A 671 67.56 -4.98 21.34
C ALA A 671 68.35 -4.18 22.36
N ASP A 672 68.66 -4.80 23.48
CA ASP A 672 69.63 -4.35 24.48
C ASP A 672 70.95 -4.08 23.72
N THR A 673 71.28 -2.81 23.56
CA THR A 673 72.64 -2.38 23.19
C THR A 673 73.36 -2.01 24.50
N ASP A 674 74.08 -2.96 25.06
CA ASP A 674 75.11 -2.70 26.03
C ASP A 674 76.25 -1.92 25.37
N PRO A 675 76.78 -0.83 25.98
CA PRO A 675 77.91 -0.10 25.44
C PRO A 675 79.23 -0.86 25.69
N PRO A 676 80.18 -0.86 24.75
CA PRO A 676 81.45 -1.51 24.95
C PRO A 676 82.34 -0.79 26.00
N ARG A 677 83.01 -1.59 26.84
CA ARG A 677 84.06 -1.12 27.78
C ARG A 677 85.33 -0.73 27.01
#